data_72d0855fe635c2f68d5c2a298d39bf5f
#
_entry.id   72d0855fe635c2f68d5c2a298d39bf5f
#
_cell.length_a   1.000
_cell.length_b   1.000
_cell.length_c   1.000
_cell.angle_alpha   90.00
_cell.angle_beta   90.00
_cell.angle_gamma   90.00
#
_symmetry.space_group_name_H-M   'P 1'
#
loop_
_entity.id
_entity.type
_entity.pdbx_description
1 polymer ?
#
loop_
_entity_poly.entity_id
_entity_poly.type
_entity_poly.pdbx_seq_one_letter_code
_entity_poly.pdbx_strand_id
1 'polypeptide(L)'
;MNDLLAPIVNGLREHHPQSDFTEVERAFETAFTAHTGQLRKSGEDYITHPVAVTQILVDLGLDQETIIASLLHDTVEDTPYSLEQLRSDFGDQIAALVDGVTKLDKLAYGPTAEAETVRKMVIAMSRDIRVLVIKLADRLHNARTWKFVSGESALRKARETLEIYAPLAHRLGMNALKWELEDLSFEVLEPKKFEEISRLVAERSPKRDALTKEVIDAVNADLAADSINSTVTGRQKHFFSVYQKMVVRGREFNDIYDLVGIRVLVNDVRDCYAVLGSIHARWSPVPGRFKDYIAMPKFNLYQSLHTTVIGPGGKAVEIQIRTYEMHSRAEFGIAAHWKYKESSGGPENTPEMIWLKQLHEWQKETEDPSEFLEALRFDLGTPEVFVFTPKGSVIALPGGSTPVDFAYSVHTDVGNRCAGAKVNGRLVPLETKLSNGDVVEVVTNKSPTASPSRDWLNFVKSPRARSKIKAWFSKERREEAVDAGRESIARQMRKAGLPLQKIFAGHSLLELAHELRYPDIDALYIAVGDGHVSAASIIEKLVAAIGVDDSHPEPTIEYIPTGVQATRRSSSAIEVEGVGDVLVKLARCCTPVPGDAILGFITKGSGVSVHRSDCINSDDLRLNQAERIVNVRWLAGAGSLFLVNIQVEALDRARLLADVTRTLSEQHVNILSASVSTSKDRVAISKFTFEMADATHLDSVLAAVRSVEGVYDVYRS
;
A
#
# COMPACT_ATOMS: atom_id res chain seq x y z
N MET A 1 50.24 -8.56 -2.46
CA MET A 1 48.81 -8.52 -2.21
C MET A 1 48.58 -7.79 -0.90
N ASN A 2 47.78 -6.80 -0.85
CA ASN A 2 47.50 -6.04 0.38
C ASN A 2 46.79 -6.97 1.38
N ASP A 3 47.15 -6.91 2.67
CA ASP A 3 46.57 -7.77 3.72
C ASP A 3 45.05 -7.63 3.83
N LEU A 4 44.50 -6.47 3.45
CA LEU A 4 43.04 -6.21 3.41
C LEU A 4 42.32 -6.91 2.24
N LEU A 5 43.02 -7.12 1.12
CA LEU A 5 42.43 -7.74 -0.07
C LEU A 5 42.56 -9.27 -0.05
N ALA A 6 43.50 -9.81 0.67
CA ALA A 6 43.78 -11.25 0.70
C ALA A 6 42.54 -12.11 1.08
N PRO A 7 41.70 -11.76 2.09
CA PRO A 7 40.49 -12.52 2.41
C PRO A 7 39.47 -12.55 1.27
N ILE A 8 39.29 -11.42 0.58
CA ILE A 8 38.38 -11.29 -0.57
C ILE A 8 38.77 -12.23 -1.69
N VAL A 9 40.09 -12.16 -2.10
CA VAL A 9 40.59 -13.00 -3.21
C VAL A 9 40.56 -14.49 -2.83
N ASN A 10 40.87 -14.84 -1.58
CA ASN A 10 40.78 -16.22 -1.13
C ASN A 10 39.34 -16.75 -1.14
N GLY A 11 38.39 -15.98 -0.64
CA GLY A 11 36.95 -16.35 -0.68
C GLY A 11 36.43 -16.46 -2.12
N LEU A 12 36.86 -15.57 -3.03
CA LEU A 12 36.48 -15.67 -4.44
C LEU A 12 37.08 -16.94 -5.09
N ARG A 13 38.29 -17.33 -4.76
CA ARG A 13 38.89 -18.58 -5.26
C ARG A 13 38.18 -19.83 -4.81
N GLU A 14 37.58 -19.82 -3.61
CA GLU A 14 36.76 -20.94 -3.13
C GLU A 14 35.46 -21.10 -3.96
N HIS A 15 34.89 -19.99 -4.40
CA HIS A 15 33.66 -19.98 -5.19
C HIS A 15 33.89 -20.08 -6.69
N HIS A 16 34.99 -19.48 -7.20
CA HIS A 16 35.36 -19.35 -8.62
C HIS A 16 36.83 -19.69 -8.87
N PRO A 17 37.22 -20.97 -8.76
CA PRO A 17 38.67 -21.38 -8.77
C PRO A 17 39.43 -21.01 -10.04
N GLN A 18 38.74 -20.82 -11.17
CA GLN A 18 39.37 -20.57 -12.47
C GLN A 18 39.27 -19.12 -12.95
N SER A 19 38.68 -18.22 -12.15
CA SER A 19 38.51 -16.83 -12.56
C SER A 19 39.76 -15.97 -12.38
N ASP A 20 39.91 -14.97 -13.24
CA ASP A 20 40.98 -13.94 -13.12
C ASP A 20 40.44 -12.80 -12.21
N PHE A 21 41.19 -12.49 -11.17
CA PHE A 21 40.83 -11.46 -10.19
C PHE A 21 41.60 -10.15 -10.37
N THR A 22 42.31 -9.96 -11.49
CA THR A 22 43.08 -8.74 -11.79
C THR A 22 42.19 -7.48 -11.73
N GLU A 23 40.96 -7.55 -12.20
CA GLU A 23 40.00 -6.44 -12.15
C GLU A 23 39.56 -6.12 -10.70
N VAL A 24 39.45 -7.12 -9.83
CA VAL A 24 39.14 -6.93 -8.41
C VAL A 24 40.31 -6.24 -7.70
N GLU A 25 41.53 -6.64 -8.00
CA GLU A 25 42.74 -5.99 -7.48
C GLU A 25 42.83 -4.52 -7.93
N ARG A 26 42.56 -4.25 -9.21
CA ARG A 26 42.48 -2.90 -9.77
C ARG A 26 41.39 -2.05 -9.09
N ALA A 27 40.19 -2.60 -8.86
CA ALA A 27 39.12 -1.91 -8.18
C ALA A 27 39.47 -1.55 -6.73
N PHE A 28 40.14 -2.47 -6.02
CA PHE A 28 40.67 -2.22 -4.68
C PHE A 28 41.65 -1.07 -4.67
N GLU A 29 42.64 -1.07 -5.58
CA GLU A 29 43.68 -0.02 -5.68
C GLU A 29 43.04 1.34 -6.02
N THR A 30 42.03 1.36 -6.89
CA THR A 30 41.26 2.57 -7.23
C THR A 30 40.53 3.10 -6.00
N ALA A 31 39.82 2.25 -5.29
CA ALA A 31 39.08 2.65 -4.07
C ALA A 31 40.03 3.09 -2.96
N PHE A 32 41.14 2.37 -2.76
CA PHE A 32 42.18 2.70 -1.77
C PHE A 32 42.76 4.08 -2.04
N THR A 33 43.12 4.35 -3.29
CA THR A 33 43.73 5.64 -3.71
C THR A 33 42.67 6.77 -3.55
N ALA A 34 41.43 6.55 -3.97
CA ALA A 34 40.37 7.54 -3.92
C ALA A 34 40.03 7.96 -2.48
N HIS A 35 40.05 7.02 -1.53
CA HIS A 35 39.73 7.27 -0.10
C HIS A 35 40.99 7.59 0.76
N THR A 36 42.15 7.77 0.16
CA THR A 36 43.37 8.07 0.90
C THR A 36 43.24 9.29 1.78
N GLY A 37 43.50 9.15 3.09
CA GLY A 37 43.39 10.22 4.10
C GLY A 37 42.00 10.44 4.67
N GLN A 38 41.01 9.69 4.23
CA GLN A 38 39.67 9.70 4.86
C GLN A 38 39.61 8.70 6.02
N LEU A 39 39.00 9.10 7.12
CA LEU A 39 38.80 8.27 8.31
C LEU A 39 37.32 8.05 8.60
N ARG A 40 37.00 6.88 9.08
CA ARG A 40 35.67 6.58 9.63
C ARG A 40 35.48 7.22 11.01
N LYS A 41 34.26 7.25 11.50
CA LYS A 41 33.93 7.70 12.88
C LYS A 41 34.57 6.78 13.95
N SER A 42 34.93 5.54 13.60
CA SER A 42 35.69 4.61 14.44
C SER A 42 37.19 4.97 14.56
N GLY A 43 37.70 5.86 13.69
CA GLY A 43 39.10 6.23 13.60
C GLY A 43 39.94 5.35 12.64
N GLU A 44 39.31 4.37 12.00
CA GLU A 44 39.97 3.50 10.99
C GLU A 44 39.96 4.18 9.61
N ASP A 45 40.89 3.76 8.74
CA ASP A 45 40.93 4.20 7.35
C ASP A 45 39.62 3.85 6.63
N TYR A 46 39.11 4.78 5.82
CA TYR A 46 37.78 4.62 5.20
C TYR A 46 37.66 3.35 4.33
N ILE A 47 38.75 2.95 3.66
CA ILE A 47 38.82 1.76 2.81
C ILE A 47 38.40 0.46 3.53
N THR A 48 38.51 0.41 4.86
CA THR A 48 38.06 -0.76 5.63
C THR A 48 36.57 -1.03 5.48
N HIS A 49 35.76 0.02 5.18
CA HIS A 49 34.33 -0.12 4.94
C HIS A 49 33.99 -0.84 3.63
N PRO A 50 34.42 -0.34 2.44
CA PRO A 50 34.17 -1.06 1.19
C PRO A 50 34.71 -2.49 1.21
N VAL A 51 35.86 -2.71 1.82
CA VAL A 51 36.46 -4.06 1.99
C VAL A 51 35.54 -4.96 2.82
N ALA A 52 35.01 -4.49 3.95
CA ALA A 52 34.13 -5.28 4.79
C ALA A 52 32.77 -5.54 4.14
N VAL A 53 32.22 -4.56 3.42
CA VAL A 53 30.99 -4.73 2.60
C VAL A 53 31.24 -5.80 1.54
N THR A 54 32.36 -5.71 0.84
CA THR A 54 32.74 -6.67 -0.19
C THR A 54 32.93 -8.08 0.39
N GLN A 55 33.52 -8.22 1.56
CA GLN A 55 33.67 -9.53 2.21
C GLN A 55 32.32 -10.17 2.48
N ILE A 56 31.32 -9.41 2.95
CA ILE A 56 29.94 -9.92 3.13
C ILE A 56 29.39 -10.47 1.82
N LEU A 57 29.64 -9.81 0.68
CA LEU A 57 29.16 -10.25 -0.63
C LEU A 57 29.92 -11.45 -1.17
N VAL A 58 31.22 -11.56 -0.88
CA VAL A 58 32.03 -12.76 -1.19
C VAL A 58 31.49 -13.96 -0.42
N ASP A 59 31.20 -13.80 0.87
CA ASP A 59 30.64 -14.87 1.71
C ASP A 59 29.26 -15.34 1.21
N LEU A 60 28.51 -14.44 0.58
CA LEU A 60 27.23 -14.74 -0.11
C LEU A 60 27.42 -15.42 -1.47
N GLY A 61 28.64 -15.42 -2.05
CA GLY A 61 28.98 -16.03 -3.32
C GLY A 61 28.49 -15.23 -4.54
N LEU A 62 28.54 -13.90 -4.50
CA LEU A 62 28.14 -13.02 -5.61
C LEU A 62 29.19 -13.01 -6.73
N ASP A 63 28.76 -12.57 -7.92
CA ASP A 63 29.58 -12.46 -9.12
C ASP A 63 30.66 -11.36 -8.99
N GLN A 64 31.68 -11.45 -9.84
CA GLN A 64 32.84 -10.57 -9.84
C GLN A 64 32.44 -9.10 -10.09
N GLU A 65 31.48 -8.83 -10.97
CA GLU A 65 31.00 -7.48 -11.25
C GLU A 65 30.38 -6.84 -10.01
N THR A 66 29.61 -7.60 -9.23
CA THR A 66 29.05 -7.14 -7.96
C THR A 66 30.14 -6.85 -6.93
N ILE A 67 31.15 -7.68 -6.86
CA ILE A 67 32.31 -7.51 -5.96
C ILE A 67 33.09 -6.24 -6.33
N ILE A 68 33.38 -6.01 -7.60
CA ILE A 68 34.02 -4.79 -8.10
C ILE A 68 33.16 -3.56 -7.77
N ALA A 69 31.87 -3.62 -8.08
CA ALA A 69 30.96 -2.53 -7.78
C ALA A 69 30.89 -2.21 -6.27
N SER A 70 30.95 -3.23 -5.41
CA SER A 70 30.95 -3.04 -3.96
C SER A 70 32.23 -2.41 -3.41
N LEU A 71 33.39 -2.69 -4.00
CA LEU A 71 34.66 -2.01 -3.66
C LEU A 71 34.59 -0.52 -4.02
N LEU A 72 33.88 -0.19 -5.11
CA LEU A 72 33.84 1.16 -5.67
C LEU A 72 32.57 1.95 -5.27
N HIS A 73 31.65 1.40 -4.46
CA HIS A 73 30.31 1.96 -4.27
C HIS A 73 30.28 3.37 -3.68
N ASP A 74 31.23 3.71 -2.78
CA ASP A 74 31.35 5.02 -2.14
C ASP A 74 32.29 5.98 -2.88
N THR A 75 33.09 5.49 -3.86
CA THR A 75 34.11 6.32 -4.53
C THR A 75 33.49 7.51 -5.27
N VAL A 76 32.35 7.33 -5.95
CA VAL A 76 31.67 8.38 -6.71
C VAL A 76 30.96 9.38 -5.78
N GLU A 77 30.57 8.96 -4.58
CA GLU A 77 29.87 9.81 -3.62
C GLU A 77 30.81 10.64 -2.75
N ASP A 78 31.84 9.99 -2.21
CA ASP A 78 32.67 10.55 -1.15
C ASP A 78 34.03 11.04 -1.64
N THR A 79 34.34 10.92 -2.94
CA THR A 79 35.61 11.32 -3.53
C THR A 79 35.42 12.09 -4.84
N PRO A 80 36.49 12.73 -5.38
CA PRO A 80 36.46 13.39 -6.69
C PRO A 80 36.35 12.43 -7.90
N TYR A 81 36.39 11.11 -7.70
CA TYR A 81 36.31 10.13 -8.76
C TYR A 81 34.93 10.10 -9.38
N SER A 82 34.81 10.46 -10.66
CA SER A 82 33.52 10.66 -11.30
C SER A 82 32.93 9.36 -11.86
N LEU A 83 31.59 9.32 -12.01
CA LEU A 83 30.88 8.21 -12.65
C LEU A 83 31.35 7.96 -14.10
N GLU A 84 31.76 9.02 -14.82
CA GLU A 84 32.27 8.91 -16.17
C GLU A 84 33.63 8.24 -16.22
N GLN A 85 34.52 8.57 -15.25
CA GLN A 85 35.79 7.90 -15.08
C GLN A 85 35.58 6.42 -14.71
N LEU A 86 34.69 6.12 -13.77
CA LEU A 86 34.35 4.76 -13.39
C LEU A 86 33.84 3.94 -14.58
N ARG A 87 33.00 4.54 -15.42
CA ARG A 87 32.48 3.90 -16.64
C ARG A 87 33.60 3.61 -17.67
N SER A 88 34.54 4.55 -17.81
CA SER A 88 35.71 4.36 -18.68
C SER A 88 36.62 3.26 -18.20
N ASP A 89 36.84 3.17 -16.88
CA ASP A 89 37.82 2.25 -16.29
C ASP A 89 37.23 0.84 -16.09
N PHE A 90 35.94 0.71 -15.70
CA PHE A 90 35.33 -0.57 -15.30
C PHE A 90 34.11 -0.98 -16.12
N GLY A 91 33.71 -0.18 -17.10
CA GLY A 91 32.62 -0.48 -18.02
C GLY A 91 31.24 -0.08 -17.53
N ASP A 92 30.25 -0.18 -18.44
CA ASP A 92 28.87 0.31 -18.22
C ASP A 92 28.13 -0.46 -17.11
N GLN A 93 28.35 -1.75 -16.98
CA GLN A 93 27.63 -2.60 -16.03
C GLN A 93 28.01 -2.26 -14.58
N ILE A 94 29.29 -2.16 -14.28
CA ILE A 94 29.78 -1.80 -12.95
C ILE A 94 29.39 -0.35 -12.62
N ALA A 95 29.52 0.57 -13.59
CA ALA A 95 29.11 1.96 -13.43
C ALA A 95 27.61 2.08 -13.14
N ALA A 96 26.77 1.26 -13.77
CA ALA A 96 25.32 1.25 -13.51
C ALA A 96 24.98 0.74 -12.10
N LEU A 97 25.69 -0.27 -11.60
CA LEU A 97 25.53 -0.77 -10.24
C LEU A 97 25.90 0.29 -9.20
N VAL A 98 27.07 0.92 -9.36
CA VAL A 98 27.55 1.99 -8.46
C VAL A 98 26.62 3.19 -8.50
N ASP A 99 26.19 3.66 -9.69
CA ASP A 99 25.21 4.76 -9.83
C ASP A 99 23.88 4.42 -9.13
N GLY A 100 23.44 3.16 -9.24
CA GLY A 100 22.27 2.67 -8.55
C GLY A 100 22.36 2.78 -7.03
N VAL A 101 23.50 2.39 -6.45
CA VAL A 101 23.76 2.47 -5.00
C VAL A 101 23.87 3.93 -4.56
N THR A 102 24.69 4.75 -5.25
CA THR A 102 24.93 6.17 -4.93
C THR A 102 23.66 7.03 -4.95
N LYS A 103 22.76 6.80 -5.91
CA LYS A 103 21.48 7.55 -6.00
C LYS A 103 20.55 7.33 -4.81
N LEU A 104 20.80 6.28 -4.02
CA LEU A 104 20.02 5.98 -2.82
C LEU A 104 20.46 6.83 -1.62
N ASP A 105 21.67 7.35 -1.60
CA ASP A 105 22.24 8.08 -0.46
C ASP A 105 22.11 9.61 -0.56
N LYS A 106 21.91 10.16 -1.77
CA LYS A 106 21.92 11.62 -2.04
C LYS A 106 20.65 12.40 -1.67
N LEU A 107 19.85 12.00 -0.69
CA LEU A 107 18.61 12.72 -0.39
C LEU A 107 18.68 13.59 0.86
N ALA A 108 18.14 14.82 0.70
CA ALA A 108 18.05 15.84 1.73
C ALA A 108 17.20 15.41 2.95
N TYR A 109 17.48 16.03 4.10
CA TYR A 109 16.81 15.77 5.38
C TYR A 109 15.31 16.14 5.37
N GLY A 110 14.45 15.25 5.88
CA GLY A 110 13.03 15.50 6.11
C GLY A 110 12.16 14.24 6.04
N PRO A 111 10.91 14.26 6.51
CA PRO A 111 9.99 13.11 6.47
C PRO A 111 9.70 12.61 5.04
N THR A 112 9.72 13.50 4.05
CA THR A 112 9.57 13.18 2.63
C THR A 112 10.84 12.60 2.00
N ALA A 113 12.01 12.85 2.59
CA ALA A 113 13.29 12.35 2.09
C ALA A 113 13.42 10.83 2.23
N GLU A 114 12.96 10.25 3.34
CA GLU A 114 12.96 8.80 3.56
C GLU A 114 12.06 8.10 2.52
N ALA A 115 10.86 8.62 2.29
CA ALA A 115 9.93 8.08 1.30
C ALA A 115 10.51 8.12 -0.13
N GLU A 116 11.16 9.21 -0.49
CA GLU A 116 11.79 9.36 -1.80
C GLU A 116 13.04 8.48 -1.95
N THR A 117 13.81 8.26 -0.87
CA THR A 117 14.93 7.30 -0.85
C THR A 117 14.44 5.90 -1.16
N VAL A 118 13.41 5.44 -0.46
CA VAL A 118 12.82 4.12 -0.67
C VAL A 118 12.22 4.00 -2.07
N ARG A 119 11.57 5.04 -2.57
CA ARG A 119 11.06 5.07 -3.94
C ARG A 119 12.17 4.89 -4.98
N LYS A 120 13.29 5.62 -4.84
CA LYS A 120 14.45 5.48 -5.73
C LYS A 120 15.11 4.10 -5.61
N MET A 121 15.17 3.56 -4.39
CA MET A 121 15.65 2.20 -4.16
C MET A 121 14.82 1.18 -4.94
N VAL A 122 13.50 1.27 -4.92
CA VAL A 122 12.61 0.41 -5.70
C VAL A 122 12.87 0.53 -7.20
N ILE A 123 13.09 1.75 -7.70
CA ILE A 123 13.42 1.98 -9.11
C ILE A 123 14.76 1.34 -9.47
N ALA A 124 15.79 1.53 -8.65
CA ALA A 124 17.13 1.00 -8.91
C ALA A 124 17.13 -0.54 -8.88
N MET A 125 16.54 -1.15 -7.85
CA MET A 125 16.47 -2.62 -7.72
C MET A 125 15.60 -3.29 -8.78
N SER A 126 14.63 -2.57 -9.37
CA SER A 126 13.82 -3.11 -10.47
C SER A 126 14.60 -3.21 -11.79
N ARG A 127 15.70 -2.46 -11.91
CA ARG A 127 16.63 -2.53 -13.04
C ARG A 127 17.67 -3.63 -12.84
N ASP A 128 18.27 -3.66 -11.65
CA ASP A 128 19.24 -4.68 -11.25
C ASP A 128 19.15 -4.93 -9.73
N ILE A 129 18.75 -6.13 -9.36
CA ILE A 129 18.57 -6.52 -7.94
C ILE A 129 19.89 -6.49 -7.16
N ARG A 130 21.05 -6.59 -7.82
CA ARG A 130 22.37 -6.53 -7.18
C ARG A 130 22.59 -5.20 -6.46
N VAL A 131 22.00 -4.12 -6.94
CA VAL A 131 22.01 -2.80 -6.25
C VAL A 131 21.46 -2.93 -4.82
N LEU A 132 20.33 -3.64 -4.65
CA LEU A 132 19.77 -3.86 -3.32
C LEU A 132 20.63 -4.79 -2.47
N VAL A 133 21.23 -5.81 -3.07
CA VAL A 133 22.12 -6.76 -2.35
C VAL A 133 23.35 -6.04 -1.82
N ILE A 134 23.98 -5.17 -2.63
CA ILE A 134 25.09 -4.31 -2.19
C ILE A 134 24.61 -3.40 -1.04
N LYS A 135 23.46 -2.76 -1.18
CA LYS A 135 22.92 -1.85 -0.17
C LYS A 135 22.58 -2.55 1.15
N LEU A 136 22.11 -3.81 1.11
CA LEU A 136 21.90 -4.62 2.31
C LEU A 136 23.22 -4.96 3.00
N ALA A 137 24.27 -5.29 2.26
CA ALA A 137 25.60 -5.55 2.81
C ALA A 137 26.22 -4.28 3.41
N ASP A 138 26.10 -3.12 2.73
CA ASP A 138 26.49 -1.81 3.26
C ASP A 138 25.74 -1.49 4.56
N ARG A 139 24.42 -1.65 4.58
CA ARG A 139 23.59 -1.42 5.76
C ARG A 139 24.01 -2.34 6.92
N LEU A 140 24.33 -3.59 6.65
CA LEU A 140 24.80 -4.54 7.67
C LEU A 140 26.14 -4.11 8.26
N HIS A 141 27.11 -3.76 7.43
CA HIS A 141 28.40 -3.28 7.94
C HIS A 141 28.26 -1.97 8.72
N ASN A 142 27.44 -1.04 8.26
CA ASN A 142 27.12 0.17 8.98
C ASN A 142 26.45 -0.13 10.33
N ALA A 143 25.55 -1.12 10.40
CA ALA A 143 24.90 -1.54 11.63
C ALA A 143 25.89 -2.10 12.66
N ARG A 144 26.86 -2.88 12.25
CA ARG A 144 27.95 -3.39 13.10
C ARG A 144 28.78 -2.28 13.75
N THR A 145 28.76 -1.07 13.17
CA THR A 145 29.55 0.09 13.62
C THR A 145 28.72 1.20 14.28
N TRP A 146 27.43 1.01 14.57
CA TRP A 146 26.56 2.03 15.19
C TRP A 146 27.03 2.55 16.55
N LYS A 147 27.82 1.77 17.29
CA LYS A 147 28.42 2.20 18.55
C LYS A 147 29.31 3.43 18.44
N PHE A 148 29.79 3.76 17.23
CA PHE A 148 30.62 4.93 16.96
C PHE A 148 29.83 6.13 16.42
N VAL A 149 28.50 6.02 16.30
CA VAL A 149 27.59 7.05 15.78
C VAL A 149 26.81 7.67 16.94
N SER A 150 26.36 8.93 16.80
CA SER A 150 25.52 9.55 17.84
C SER A 150 24.25 8.74 18.12
N GLY A 151 23.82 8.66 19.39
CA GLY A 151 22.71 7.83 19.81
C GLY A 151 21.40 8.10 19.03
N GLU A 152 21.09 9.37 18.74
CA GLU A 152 19.91 9.75 17.95
C GLU A 152 19.99 9.23 16.50
N SER A 153 21.15 9.35 15.87
CA SER A 153 21.37 8.84 14.52
C SER A 153 21.32 7.31 14.47
N ALA A 154 21.88 6.63 15.48
CA ALA A 154 21.82 5.18 15.61
C ALA A 154 20.38 4.69 15.77
N LEU A 155 19.56 5.32 16.64
CA LEU A 155 18.15 4.98 16.85
C LEU A 155 17.33 5.13 15.57
N ARG A 156 17.51 6.23 14.83
CA ARG A 156 16.82 6.44 13.56
C ARG A 156 17.18 5.36 12.53
N LYS A 157 18.49 5.11 12.34
CA LYS A 157 18.98 4.11 11.39
C LYS A 157 18.56 2.69 11.76
N ALA A 158 18.55 2.36 13.06
CA ALA A 158 18.10 1.06 13.55
C ALA A 158 16.59 0.85 13.28
N ARG A 159 15.77 1.88 13.48
CA ARG A 159 14.33 1.80 13.17
C ARG A 159 14.09 1.60 11.67
N GLU A 160 14.72 2.41 10.83
CA GLU A 160 14.65 2.26 9.37
C GLU A 160 15.09 0.85 8.94
N THR A 161 16.16 0.33 9.54
CA THR A 161 16.66 -1.01 9.25
C THR A 161 15.65 -2.09 9.61
N LEU A 162 15.02 -1.99 10.78
CA LEU A 162 14.04 -2.96 11.23
C LEU A 162 12.71 -2.89 10.46
N GLU A 163 12.31 -1.69 10.01
CA GLU A 163 11.05 -1.46 9.31
C GLU A 163 11.14 -1.70 7.80
N ILE A 164 12.32 -1.53 7.19
CA ILE A 164 12.48 -1.58 5.73
C ILE A 164 13.52 -2.62 5.30
N TYR A 165 14.79 -2.50 5.73
CA TYR A 165 15.87 -3.32 5.19
C TYR A 165 15.81 -4.78 5.62
N ALA A 166 15.52 -5.08 6.89
CA ALA A 166 15.38 -6.45 7.37
C ALA A 166 14.18 -7.18 6.75
N PRO A 167 12.99 -6.56 6.59
CA PRO A 167 11.89 -7.12 5.82
C PRO A 167 12.21 -7.32 4.34
N LEU A 168 12.94 -6.40 3.69
CA LEU A 168 13.39 -6.58 2.31
C LEU A 168 14.34 -7.77 2.17
N ALA A 169 15.33 -7.90 3.08
CA ALA A 169 16.21 -9.07 3.13
C ALA A 169 15.41 -10.37 3.30
N HIS A 170 14.37 -10.34 4.15
CA HIS A 170 13.45 -11.48 4.31
C HIS A 170 12.69 -11.82 3.03
N ARG A 171 12.18 -10.80 2.33
CA ARG A 171 11.45 -10.96 1.07
C ARG A 171 12.31 -11.59 -0.02
N LEU A 172 13.60 -11.22 -0.05
CA LEU A 172 14.58 -11.78 -0.96
C LEU A 172 15.15 -13.14 -0.50
N GLY A 173 14.67 -13.70 0.61
CA GLY A 173 15.15 -14.96 1.17
C GLY A 173 16.52 -14.88 1.84
N MET A 174 17.16 -13.70 1.95
CA MET A 174 18.48 -13.46 2.52
C MET A 174 18.42 -13.47 4.04
N ASN A 175 18.08 -14.64 4.62
CA ASN A 175 17.81 -14.74 6.04
C ASN A 175 19.06 -14.53 6.91
N ALA A 176 20.25 -14.86 6.43
CA ALA A 176 21.50 -14.60 7.16
C ALA A 176 21.64 -13.09 7.46
N LEU A 177 21.47 -12.23 6.45
CA LEU A 177 21.53 -10.77 6.63
C LEU A 177 20.37 -10.25 7.48
N LYS A 178 19.16 -10.75 7.21
CA LYS A 178 17.95 -10.36 7.94
C LYS A 178 18.14 -10.51 9.44
N TRP A 179 18.55 -11.68 9.90
CA TRP A 179 18.65 -11.96 11.32
C TRP A 179 19.68 -11.09 12.03
N GLU A 180 20.82 -10.87 11.41
CA GLU A 180 21.85 -10.00 11.98
C GLU A 180 21.40 -8.53 12.01
N LEU A 181 20.74 -8.03 10.93
CA LEU A 181 20.14 -6.70 10.90
C LEU A 181 19.07 -6.52 11.99
N GLU A 182 18.23 -7.53 12.22
CA GLU A 182 17.20 -7.52 13.26
C GLU A 182 17.82 -7.48 14.66
N ASP A 183 18.82 -8.32 14.94
CA ASP A 183 19.47 -8.41 16.25
C ASP A 183 20.23 -7.12 16.59
N LEU A 184 21.01 -6.58 15.65
CA LEU A 184 21.73 -5.29 15.81
C LEU A 184 20.77 -4.11 16.00
N SER A 185 19.66 -4.10 15.25
CA SER A 185 18.64 -3.05 15.41
C SER A 185 17.93 -3.16 16.75
N PHE A 186 17.62 -4.36 17.21
CA PHE A 186 16.99 -4.62 18.49
C PHE A 186 17.86 -4.19 19.67
N GLU A 187 19.18 -4.48 19.61
CA GLU A 187 20.16 -4.04 20.62
C GLU A 187 20.13 -2.50 20.81
N VAL A 188 20.06 -1.74 19.69
CA VAL A 188 20.04 -0.28 19.72
C VAL A 188 18.69 0.28 20.17
N LEU A 189 17.57 -0.28 19.68
CA LEU A 189 16.24 0.23 19.94
C LEU A 189 15.71 -0.10 21.32
N GLU A 190 16.02 -1.29 21.86
CA GLU A 190 15.50 -1.81 23.12
C GLU A 190 16.61 -2.45 23.97
N PRO A 191 17.67 -1.70 24.35
CA PRO A 191 18.88 -2.25 24.95
C PRO A 191 18.60 -3.02 26.23
N LYS A 192 17.69 -2.56 27.09
CA LYS A 192 17.33 -3.26 28.34
C LYS A 192 16.70 -4.63 28.10
N LYS A 193 15.80 -4.70 27.10
CA LYS A 193 15.13 -5.96 26.74
C LYS A 193 16.11 -6.92 26.05
N PHE A 194 17.01 -6.39 25.22
CA PHE A 194 18.07 -7.15 24.59
C PHE A 194 19.00 -7.78 25.64
N GLU A 195 19.45 -7.00 26.63
CA GLU A 195 20.30 -7.46 27.72
C GLU A 195 19.61 -8.56 28.56
N GLU A 196 18.32 -8.36 28.90
CA GLU A 196 17.53 -9.34 29.63
C GLU A 196 17.41 -10.67 28.85
N ILE A 197 17.04 -10.62 27.57
CA ILE A 197 16.90 -11.81 26.73
C ILE A 197 18.25 -12.49 26.53
N SER A 198 19.32 -11.72 26.30
CA SER A 198 20.68 -12.22 26.17
C SER A 198 21.11 -12.97 27.42
N ARG A 199 20.83 -12.42 28.61
CA ARG A 199 21.08 -13.07 29.89
C ARG A 199 20.30 -14.39 30.05
N LEU A 200 18.99 -14.36 29.78
CA LEU A 200 18.13 -15.54 29.86
C LEU A 200 18.58 -16.67 28.90
N VAL A 201 19.06 -16.32 27.72
CA VAL A 201 19.61 -17.26 26.74
C VAL A 201 20.94 -17.81 27.24
N ALA A 202 21.83 -16.95 27.78
CA ALA A 202 23.15 -17.33 28.27
C ALA A 202 23.06 -18.25 29.50
N GLU A 203 22.20 -17.97 30.48
CA GLU A 203 22.01 -18.78 31.70
C GLU A 203 21.61 -20.23 31.37
N ARG A 204 20.94 -20.45 30.25
CA ARG A 204 20.49 -21.78 29.82
C ARG A 204 21.39 -22.43 28.78
N SER A 205 22.36 -21.67 28.24
CA SER A 205 23.25 -22.17 27.18
C SER A 205 23.94 -23.48 27.55
N PRO A 206 24.57 -23.67 28.74
CA PRO A 206 25.31 -24.92 29.05
C PRO A 206 24.43 -26.17 28.99
N LYS A 207 23.20 -26.10 29.58
CA LYS A 207 22.25 -27.24 29.56
C LYS A 207 21.69 -27.48 28.17
N ARG A 208 21.45 -26.43 27.42
CA ARG A 208 20.96 -26.50 26.04
C ARG A 208 22.02 -27.08 25.10
N ASP A 209 23.26 -26.64 25.24
CA ASP A 209 24.35 -27.07 24.38
C ASP A 209 24.71 -28.55 24.61
N ALA A 210 24.66 -29.01 25.89
CA ALA A 210 24.79 -30.41 26.20
C ALA A 210 23.65 -31.25 25.57
N LEU A 211 22.40 -30.84 25.71
CA LEU A 211 21.25 -31.51 25.09
C LEU A 211 21.33 -31.47 23.55
N THR A 212 21.73 -30.35 22.97
CA THR A 212 21.91 -30.22 21.51
C THR A 212 22.96 -31.20 21.01
N LYS A 213 24.07 -31.33 21.73
CA LYS A 213 25.14 -32.29 21.41
C LYS A 213 24.64 -33.73 21.49
N GLU A 214 23.96 -34.10 22.58
CA GLU A 214 23.37 -35.43 22.77
C GLU A 214 22.42 -35.80 21.61
N VAL A 215 21.56 -34.85 21.18
CA VAL A 215 20.64 -35.03 20.05
C VAL A 215 21.40 -35.18 18.73
N ILE A 216 22.42 -34.34 18.48
CA ILE A 216 23.24 -34.42 17.29
C ILE A 216 23.96 -35.75 17.18
N ASP A 217 24.58 -36.22 18.29
CA ASP A 217 25.30 -37.50 18.35
C ASP A 217 24.34 -38.68 18.07
N ALA A 218 23.13 -38.65 18.67
CA ALA A 218 22.11 -39.67 18.44
C ALA A 218 21.61 -39.68 16.98
N VAL A 219 21.33 -38.53 16.41
CA VAL A 219 20.86 -38.43 15.00
C VAL A 219 21.97 -38.89 14.05
N ASN A 220 23.22 -38.47 14.26
CA ASN A 220 24.34 -38.93 13.43
C ASN A 220 24.51 -40.44 13.46
N ALA A 221 24.36 -41.08 14.65
CA ALA A 221 24.45 -42.51 14.78
C ALA A 221 23.33 -43.24 13.99
N ASP A 222 22.10 -42.76 14.06
CA ASP A 222 20.97 -43.35 13.31
C ASP A 222 21.16 -43.20 11.81
N LEU A 223 21.51 -41.99 11.34
CA LEU A 223 21.68 -41.72 9.90
C LEU A 223 22.85 -42.49 9.31
N ALA A 224 23.91 -42.71 10.12
CA ALA A 224 25.03 -43.55 9.69
C ALA A 224 24.59 -45.04 9.57
N ALA A 225 23.77 -45.54 10.49
CA ALA A 225 23.19 -46.89 10.42
C ALA A 225 22.28 -47.06 9.19
N ASP A 226 21.51 -46.02 8.83
CA ASP A 226 20.65 -46.00 7.66
C ASP A 226 21.41 -45.69 6.35
N SER A 227 22.76 -45.52 6.42
CA SER A 227 23.61 -45.16 5.26
C SER A 227 23.21 -43.83 4.60
N ILE A 228 22.66 -42.88 5.34
CA ILE A 228 22.30 -41.54 4.87
C ILE A 228 23.48 -40.60 5.13
N ASN A 229 24.05 -40.06 4.05
CA ASN A 229 25.08 -39.03 4.14
C ASN A 229 24.49 -37.69 4.55
N SER A 230 24.88 -37.16 5.70
CA SER A 230 24.29 -35.95 6.26
C SER A 230 25.28 -35.12 7.07
N THR A 231 24.95 -33.83 7.20
CA THR A 231 25.60 -32.92 8.16
C THR A 231 24.58 -32.46 9.17
N VAL A 232 24.82 -32.75 10.46
CA VAL A 232 23.91 -32.35 11.53
C VAL A 232 24.55 -31.25 12.35
N THR A 233 23.88 -30.11 12.47
CA THR A 233 24.38 -28.92 13.19
C THR A 233 23.34 -28.38 14.15
N GLY A 234 23.79 -27.75 15.26
CA GLY A 234 22.93 -26.99 16.14
C GLY A 234 22.49 -25.68 15.47
N ARG A 235 21.24 -25.30 15.68
CA ARG A 235 20.70 -24.04 15.19
C ARG A 235 20.71 -23.00 16.29
N GLN A 236 21.46 -21.92 16.07
CA GLN A 236 21.39 -20.74 16.93
C GLN A 236 20.07 -20.01 16.73
N LYS A 237 19.56 -19.40 17.79
CA LYS A 237 18.33 -18.62 17.75
C LYS A 237 18.65 -17.16 17.97
N HIS A 238 18.08 -16.33 17.09
CA HIS A 238 18.29 -14.88 17.10
C HIS A 238 17.45 -14.21 18.19
N PHE A 239 18.04 -13.23 18.88
CA PHE A 239 17.45 -12.56 20.05
C PHE A 239 16.16 -11.84 19.72
N PHE A 240 16.09 -11.15 18.59
CA PHE A 240 14.88 -10.47 18.14
C PHE A 240 13.72 -11.46 17.89
N SER A 241 14.01 -12.65 17.36
CA SER A 241 13.01 -13.71 17.17
C SER A 241 12.45 -14.24 18.50
N VAL A 242 13.26 -14.30 19.55
CA VAL A 242 12.82 -14.65 20.90
C VAL A 242 11.95 -13.53 21.48
N TYR A 243 12.40 -12.28 21.37
CA TYR A 243 11.65 -11.09 21.78
C TYR A 243 10.24 -11.03 21.15
N GLN A 244 10.15 -11.23 19.83
CA GLN A 244 8.84 -11.24 19.15
C GLN A 244 7.90 -12.33 19.68
N LYS A 245 8.42 -13.52 20.03
CA LYS A 245 7.59 -14.59 20.59
C LYS A 245 7.12 -14.26 22.01
N MET A 246 7.95 -13.62 22.81
CA MET A 246 7.60 -13.25 24.18
C MET A 246 6.59 -12.08 24.19
N VAL A 247 6.92 -10.98 23.52
CA VAL A 247 6.16 -9.72 23.63
C VAL A 247 4.96 -9.70 22.69
N VAL A 248 5.16 -10.04 21.40
CA VAL A 248 4.07 -9.94 20.40
C VAL A 248 3.09 -11.11 20.51
N ARG A 249 3.55 -12.32 20.89
CA ARG A 249 2.71 -13.51 21.01
C ARG A 249 2.35 -13.87 22.44
N GLY A 250 2.75 -13.04 23.42
CA GLY A 250 2.43 -13.23 24.84
C GLY A 250 2.89 -14.55 25.44
N ARG A 251 4.00 -15.14 24.93
CA ARG A 251 4.53 -16.41 25.45
C ARG A 251 5.54 -16.15 26.56
N GLU A 252 5.47 -16.90 27.63
CA GLU A 252 6.55 -16.94 28.59
C GLU A 252 7.81 -17.56 27.98
N PHE A 253 8.99 -17.11 28.44
CA PHE A 253 10.28 -17.64 27.93
C PHE A 253 10.36 -19.16 28.08
N ASN A 254 9.75 -19.72 29.15
CA ASN A 254 9.68 -21.16 29.41
C ASN A 254 8.85 -21.94 28.38
N ASP A 255 7.87 -21.31 27.76
CA ASP A 255 6.98 -21.87 26.75
C ASP A 255 7.54 -21.80 25.33
N ILE A 256 8.76 -21.27 25.17
CA ILE A 256 9.46 -21.23 23.89
C ILE A 256 10.16 -22.58 23.69
N TYR A 257 9.41 -23.58 23.24
CA TYR A 257 9.88 -24.96 23.02
C TYR A 257 10.98 -25.10 21.97
N ASP A 258 11.19 -24.11 21.12
CA ASP A 258 12.13 -24.12 20.02
C ASP A 258 13.50 -23.49 20.36
N LEU A 259 13.85 -23.41 21.65
CA LEU A 259 15.19 -22.97 22.09
C LEU A 259 16.28 -23.99 21.76
N VAL A 260 15.94 -25.28 21.69
CA VAL A 260 16.81 -26.36 21.21
C VAL A 260 16.38 -26.69 19.79
N GLY A 261 17.25 -26.45 18.85
CA GLY A 261 16.98 -26.74 17.43
C GLY A 261 18.22 -27.36 16.78
N ILE A 262 18.00 -28.37 15.96
CA ILE A 262 19.05 -28.92 15.09
C ILE A 262 18.65 -28.79 13.63
N ARG A 263 19.65 -28.81 12.78
CA ARG A 263 19.50 -28.80 11.33
C ARG A 263 20.22 -30.01 10.76
N VAL A 264 19.50 -30.74 9.90
CA VAL A 264 20.03 -31.89 9.17
C VAL A 264 20.08 -31.52 7.69
N LEU A 265 21.28 -31.56 7.11
CA LEU A 265 21.50 -31.32 5.68
C LEU A 265 21.82 -32.64 5.00
N VAL A 266 21.16 -32.89 3.86
CA VAL A 266 21.31 -34.09 3.05
C VAL A 266 21.47 -33.75 1.58
N ASN A 267 21.78 -34.73 0.73
CA ASN A 267 22.05 -34.49 -0.69
C ASN A 267 20.77 -34.30 -1.51
N ASP A 268 19.74 -35.06 -1.26
CA ASP A 268 18.52 -35.04 -2.06
C ASP A 268 17.22 -35.03 -1.24
N VAL A 269 16.10 -34.81 -1.94
CA VAL A 269 14.76 -34.70 -1.34
C VAL A 269 14.31 -36.02 -0.71
N ARG A 270 14.67 -37.16 -1.32
CA ARG A 270 14.32 -38.49 -0.82
C ARG A 270 14.95 -38.73 0.54
N ASP A 271 16.22 -38.35 0.69
CA ASP A 271 16.93 -38.43 1.96
C ASP A 271 16.30 -37.55 3.04
N CYS A 272 15.72 -36.37 2.69
CA CYS A 272 14.99 -35.56 3.65
C CYS A 272 13.83 -36.32 4.32
N TYR A 273 13.05 -37.07 3.53
CA TYR A 273 11.95 -37.87 4.09
C TYR A 273 12.43 -39.13 4.79
N ALA A 274 13.55 -39.74 4.37
CA ALA A 274 14.17 -40.85 5.07
C ALA A 274 14.65 -40.42 6.48
N VAL A 275 15.36 -39.29 6.59
CA VAL A 275 15.76 -38.68 7.87
C VAL A 275 14.55 -38.42 8.76
N LEU A 276 13.45 -37.91 8.22
CA LEU A 276 12.21 -37.70 9.00
C LEU A 276 11.70 -39.01 9.58
N GLY A 277 11.73 -40.09 8.79
CA GLY A 277 11.33 -41.45 9.22
C GLY A 277 12.20 -41.94 10.36
N SER A 278 13.53 -41.87 10.24
CA SER A 278 14.50 -42.28 11.30
C SER A 278 14.30 -41.50 12.60
N ILE A 279 14.10 -40.18 12.48
CA ILE A 279 13.87 -39.30 13.65
C ILE A 279 12.55 -39.66 14.36
N HIS A 280 11.46 -39.87 13.62
CA HIS A 280 10.16 -40.23 14.19
C HIS A 280 10.11 -41.68 14.73
N ALA A 281 10.96 -42.57 14.23
CA ALA A 281 11.13 -43.90 14.79
C ALA A 281 11.84 -43.84 16.15
N ARG A 282 12.76 -42.92 16.35
CA ARG A 282 13.47 -42.75 17.62
C ARG A 282 12.68 -41.94 18.66
N TRP A 283 12.05 -40.83 18.25
CA TRP A 283 11.33 -39.93 19.16
C TRP A 283 9.93 -39.63 18.69
N SER A 284 8.99 -39.59 19.63
CA SER A 284 7.59 -39.27 19.33
C SER A 284 7.44 -37.82 18.88
N PRO A 285 6.81 -37.56 17.71
CA PRO A 285 6.55 -36.22 17.26
C PRO A 285 5.45 -35.53 18.08
N VAL A 286 5.59 -34.21 18.28
CA VAL A 286 4.56 -33.39 18.94
C VAL A 286 3.43 -33.13 17.93
N PRO A 287 2.16 -33.49 18.24
CA PRO A 287 1.04 -33.32 17.34
C PRO A 287 0.87 -31.86 16.89
N GLY A 288 0.57 -31.65 15.59
CA GLY A 288 0.36 -30.31 15.00
C GLY A 288 1.63 -29.47 14.84
N ARG A 289 2.83 -30.03 15.11
CA ARG A 289 4.12 -29.33 14.97
C ARG A 289 4.92 -29.76 13.74
N PHE A 290 4.42 -30.66 12.95
CA PHE A 290 5.01 -31.02 11.65
C PHE A 290 4.58 -30.04 10.56
N LYS A 291 5.53 -29.61 9.73
CA LYS A 291 5.29 -28.76 8.55
C LYS A 291 6.18 -29.21 7.42
N ASP A 292 5.57 -29.47 6.28
CA ASP A 292 6.23 -29.85 5.05
C ASP A 292 6.30 -28.64 4.11
N TYR A 293 7.41 -27.91 4.16
CA TYR A 293 7.71 -26.82 3.24
C TYR A 293 8.50 -27.29 2.01
N ILE A 294 8.78 -28.60 1.85
CA ILE A 294 9.32 -29.15 0.62
C ILE A 294 8.20 -29.34 -0.38
N ALA A 295 7.12 -30.00 0.04
CA ALA A 295 5.92 -30.20 -0.77
C ALA A 295 5.15 -28.90 -1.02
N MET A 296 5.14 -27.97 -0.05
CA MET A 296 4.49 -26.66 -0.14
C MET A 296 5.47 -25.54 0.24
N PRO A 297 6.33 -25.11 -0.68
CA PRO A 297 7.32 -24.06 -0.42
C PRO A 297 6.66 -22.76 0.01
N LYS A 298 7.36 -21.98 0.84
CA LYS A 298 6.97 -20.60 1.14
C LYS A 298 7.17 -19.73 -0.11
N PHE A 299 6.56 -18.53 -0.12
CA PHE A 299 6.65 -17.58 -1.23
C PHE A 299 8.10 -17.21 -1.61
N ASN A 300 9.00 -17.13 -0.60
CA ASN A 300 10.43 -16.88 -0.79
C ASN A 300 11.23 -18.17 -1.13
N LEU A 301 10.55 -19.13 -1.72
CA LEU A 301 11.10 -20.44 -2.11
C LEU A 301 11.76 -21.21 -0.96
N TYR A 302 11.50 -20.83 0.30
CA TYR A 302 12.00 -21.56 1.46
C TYR A 302 11.41 -22.96 1.50
N GLN A 303 12.27 -23.96 1.50
CA GLN A 303 11.95 -25.38 1.55
C GLN A 303 12.67 -26.04 2.73
N SER A 304 11.94 -26.80 3.53
CA SER A 304 12.48 -27.60 4.63
C SER A 304 11.36 -28.46 5.25
N LEU A 305 11.65 -29.64 5.76
CA LEU A 305 10.75 -30.29 6.70
C LEU A 305 11.03 -29.74 8.09
N HIS A 306 9.98 -29.41 8.82
CA HIS A 306 10.07 -29.01 10.23
C HIS A 306 9.29 -29.98 11.06
N THR A 307 9.94 -30.56 12.04
CA THR A 307 9.27 -31.37 13.05
C THR A 307 9.74 -31.00 14.44
N THR A 308 8.88 -31.19 15.43
CA THR A 308 9.23 -31.07 16.85
C THR A 308 8.99 -32.43 17.49
N VAL A 309 10.01 -32.96 18.14
CA VAL A 309 9.95 -34.26 18.82
C VAL A 309 10.20 -34.12 20.31
N ILE A 310 9.75 -35.11 21.09
CA ILE A 310 10.10 -35.23 22.51
C ILE A 310 11.43 -35.97 22.58
N GLY A 311 12.51 -35.23 22.72
CA GLY A 311 13.88 -35.77 22.80
C GLY A 311 14.33 -36.20 24.19
N PRO A 312 15.65 -36.29 24.41
CA PRO A 312 16.21 -36.73 25.70
C PRO A 312 15.73 -35.88 26.87
N GLY A 313 15.49 -36.49 27.99
CA GLY A 313 14.98 -35.84 29.21
C GLY A 313 13.57 -35.26 29.08
N GLY A 314 12.76 -35.72 28.10
CA GLY A 314 11.39 -35.30 27.90
C GLY A 314 11.29 -33.86 27.33
N LYS A 315 12.36 -33.30 26.76
CA LYS A 315 12.39 -31.95 26.24
C LYS A 315 12.05 -31.91 24.76
N ALA A 316 11.30 -30.87 24.36
CA ALA A 316 10.96 -30.65 22.96
C ALA A 316 12.19 -30.15 22.17
N VAL A 317 12.46 -30.77 21.02
CA VAL A 317 13.54 -30.46 20.10
C VAL A 317 12.94 -30.17 18.73
N GLU A 318 13.21 -28.97 18.17
CA GLU A 318 12.84 -28.62 16.80
C GLU A 318 13.92 -29.14 15.83
N ILE A 319 13.52 -29.89 14.83
CA ILE A 319 14.40 -30.43 13.82
C ILE A 319 14.01 -29.91 12.44
N GLN A 320 14.98 -29.32 11.74
CA GLN A 320 14.84 -28.84 10.37
C GLN A 320 15.65 -29.72 9.44
N ILE A 321 15.00 -30.29 8.43
CA ILE A 321 15.62 -31.22 7.48
C ILE A 321 15.49 -30.62 6.10
N ARG A 322 16.59 -30.49 5.36
CA ARG A 322 16.62 -29.93 4.01
C ARG A 322 17.87 -30.35 3.24
N THR A 323 17.85 -30.22 1.93
CA THR A 323 19.08 -30.46 1.15
C THR A 323 20.07 -29.31 1.27
N TYR A 324 21.34 -29.54 0.88
CA TYR A 324 22.35 -28.48 0.81
C TYR A 324 21.93 -27.33 -0.10
N GLU A 325 21.29 -27.64 -1.23
CA GLU A 325 20.74 -26.62 -2.14
C GLU A 325 19.63 -25.80 -1.47
N MET A 326 18.65 -26.46 -0.84
CA MET A 326 17.59 -25.78 -0.07
C MET A 326 18.18 -24.95 1.08
N HIS A 327 19.28 -25.39 1.67
CA HIS A 327 19.97 -24.64 2.70
C HIS A 327 20.58 -23.36 2.16
N SER A 328 21.33 -23.46 1.07
CA SER A 328 21.91 -22.29 0.39
C SER A 328 20.83 -21.27 0.02
N ARG A 329 19.74 -21.72 -0.60
CA ARG A 329 18.59 -20.84 -0.93
C ARG A 329 17.95 -20.24 0.30
N ALA A 330 17.81 -21.00 1.40
CA ALA A 330 17.18 -20.51 2.62
C ALA A 330 18.05 -19.52 3.42
N GLU A 331 19.36 -19.56 3.33
CA GLU A 331 20.28 -18.63 4.01
C GLU A 331 20.58 -17.39 3.14
N PHE A 332 20.84 -17.61 1.85
CA PHE A 332 21.34 -16.60 0.93
C PHE A 332 20.29 -16.07 -0.05
N GLY A 333 19.12 -16.74 -0.13
CA GLY A 333 17.99 -16.30 -0.95
C GLY A 333 18.37 -16.11 -2.41
N ILE A 334 18.03 -14.94 -2.95
CA ILE A 334 18.31 -14.61 -4.35
C ILE A 334 19.83 -14.65 -4.67
N ALA A 335 20.70 -14.39 -3.70
CA ALA A 335 22.15 -14.46 -3.89
C ALA A 335 22.62 -15.89 -4.23
N ALA A 336 21.93 -16.93 -3.75
CA ALA A 336 22.26 -18.32 -4.08
C ALA A 336 22.13 -18.65 -5.57
N HIS A 337 21.34 -17.90 -6.32
CA HIS A 337 21.19 -18.10 -7.76
C HIS A 337 22.46 -17.71 -8.55
N TRP A 338 23.22 -16.73 -8.09
CA TRP A 338 24.48 -16.34 -8.76
C TRP A 338 25.57 -17.38 -8.57
N LYS A 339 25.56 -18.13 -7.46
CA LYS A 339 26.53 -19.20 -7.18
C LYS A 339 26.47 -20.38 -8.16
N TYR A 340 25.31 -20.62 -8.80
CA TYR A 340 25.09 -21.79 -9.67
C TYR A 340 24.94 -21.44 -11.16
N LYS A 341 25.02 -20.15 -11.55
CA LYS A 341 24.73 -19.72 -12.94
C LYS A 341 25.89 -19.04 -13.63
N GLU A 342 26.95 -19.79 -13.96
CA GLU A 342 27.91 -19.37 -15.00
C GLU A 342 27.42 -19.62 -16.44
N SER A 343 26.27 -20.26 -16.68
CA SER A 343 25.94 -20.80 -18.01
C SER A 343 24.56 -20.50 -18.59
N SER A 344 23.68 -19.74 -18.00
CA SER A 344 22.41 -19.37 -18.68
C SER A 344 21.69 -18.20 -18.01
N GLY A 345 21.38 -17.17 -18.79
CA GLY A 345 20.63 -15.91 -18.53
C GLY A 345 19.99 -15.69 -17.17
N GLY A 346 20.02 -14.45 -16.67
CA GLY A 346 19.57 -14.05 -15.34
C GLY A 346 18.20 -14.57 -14.89
N PRO A 347 17.83 -14.38 -13.62
CA PRO A 347 16.61 -14.93 -13.00
C PRO A 347 15.35 -14.19 -13.44
N GLU A 348 14.98 -14.22 -14.73
CA GLU A 348 13.91 -13.39 -15.29
C GLU A 348 12.50 -13.67 -14.74
N ASN A 349 12.25 -14.85 -14.14
CA ASN A 349 10.92 -15.29 -13.71
C ASN A 349 10.86 -15.89 -12.31
N THR A 350 11.73 -15.45 -11.37
CA THR A 350 11.56 -15.86 -9.97
C THR A 350 10.44 -15.06 -9.29
N PRO A 351 9.79 -15.61 -8.25
CA PRO A 351 8.76 -14.88 -7.48
C PRO A 351 9.23 -13.53 -6.95
N GLU A 352 10.51 -13.43 -6.56
CA GLU A 352 11.13 -12.19 -6.11
C GLU A 352 11.21 -11.15 -7.23
N MET A 353 11.57 -11.57 -8.44
CA MET A 353 11.62 -10.69 -9.61
C MET A 353 10.22 -10.25 -10.05
N ILE A 354 9.23 -11.14 -9.95
CA ILE A 354 7.83 -10.81 -10.24
C ILE A 354 7.35 -9.75 -9.23
N TRP A 355 7.62 -9.93 -7.95
CA TRP A 355 7.27 -8.95 -6.91
C TRP A 355 7.96 -7.60 -7.15
N LEU A 356 9.24 -7.58 -7.50
CA LEU A 356 9.97 -6.35 -7.83
C LEU A 356 9.38 -5.61 -9.03
N LYS A 357 9.00 -6.34 -10.09
CA LYS A 357 8.31 -5.76 -11.25
C LYS A 357 6.96 -5.15 -10.84
N GLN A 358 6.19 -5.85 -10.02
CA GLN A 358 4.92 -5.34 -9.49
C GLN A 358 5.10 -4.10 -8.61
N LEU A 359 6.15 -4.08 -7.78
CA LEU A 359 6.48 -2.94 -6.95
C LEU A 359 6.88 -1.71 -7.78
N HIS A 360 7.63 -1.93 -8.87
CA HIS A 360 8.01 -0.87 -9.81
C HIS A 360 6.80 -0.30 -10.57
N GLU A 361 5.89 -1.16 -11.03
CA GLU A 361 4.65 -0.70 -11.66
C GLU A 361 3.80 0.12 -10.69
N TRP A 362 3.66 -0.37 -9.47
CA TRP A 362 2.92 0.34 -8.43
C TRP A 362 3.54 1.70 -8.08
N GLN A 363 4.88 1.78 -8.00
CA GLN A 363 5.59 3.04 -7.78
C GLN A 363 5.30 4.07 -8.88
N LYS A 364 5.16 3.64 -10.15
CA LYS A 364 4.80 4.54 -11.26
C LYS A 364 3.38 5.10 -11.16
N GLU A 365 2.48 4.34 -10.55
CA GLU A 365 1.07 4.67 -10.41
C GLU A 365 0.77 5.53 -9.17
N THR A 366 1.68 5.56 -8.19
CA THR A 366 1.52 6.31 -6.94
C THR A 366 2.30 7.62 -7.04
N GLU A 367 1.59 8.76 -7.02
CA GLU A 367 2.20 10.10 -7.14
C GLU A 367 2.86 10.53 -5.84
N ASP A 368 2.28 10.20 -4.67
CA ASP A 368 2.79 10.57 -3.34
C ASP A 368 3.80 9.53 -2.80
N PRO A 369 5.08 9.92 -2.64
CA PRO A 369 6.10 9.04 -2.08
C PRO A 369 5.78 8.55 -0.66
N SER A 370 5.07 9.35 0.14
CA SER A 370 4.71 8.98 1.53
C SER A 370 3.65 7.89 1.56
N GLU A 371 2.63 7.98 0.68
CA GLU A 371 1.62 6.91 0.52
C GLU A 371 2.27 5.61 0.06
N PHE A 372 3.22 5.70 -0.87
CA PHE A 372 3.98 4.54 -1.33
C PHE A 372 4.79 3.89 -0.19
N LEU A 373 5.48 4.69 0.63
CA LEU A 373 6.28 4.19 1.75
C LEU A 373 5.41 3.50 2.82
N GLU A 374 4.30 4.13 3.22
CA GLU A 374 3.37 3.53 4.20
C GLU A 374 2.82 2.19 3.70
N ALA A 375 2.45 2.15 2.45
CA ALA A 375 1.93 0.95 1.83
C ALA A 375 2.99 -0.14 1.68
N LEU A 376 4.24 0.21 1.36
CA LEU A 376 5.36 -0.72 1.32
C LEU A 376 5.67 -1.29 2.72
N ARG A 377 5.70 -0.43 3.77
CA ARG A 377 5.87 -0.89 5.16
C ARG A 377 4.77 -1.86 5.57
N PHE A 378 3.54 -1.59 5.17
CA PHE A 378 2.42 -2.49 5.42
C PHE A 378 2.60 -3.84 4.70
N ASP A 379 2.97 -3.84 3.42
CA ASP A 379 3.21 -5.06 2.62
C ASP A 379 4.36 -5.90 3.20
N LEU A 380 5.44 -5.24 3.64
CA LEU A 380 6.59 -5.91 4.23
C LEU A 380 6.35 -6.41 5.67
N GLY A 381 5.53 -5.72 6.46
CA GLY A 381 5.33 -6.00 7.90
C GLY A 381 4.15 -6.92 8.21
N THR A 382 3.25 -7.18 7.26
CA THR A 382 2.03 -7.96 7.50
C THR A 382 2.26 -9.44 7.18
N PRO A 383 1.81 -10.38 8.03
CA PRO A 383 1.84 -11.81 7.70
C PRO A 383 1.08 -12.08 6.41
N GLU A 384 1.61 -12.94 5.55
CA GLU A 384 0.98 -13.26 4.27
C GLU A 384 0.07 -14.47 4.35
N VAL A 385 -0.98 -14.47 3.52
CA VAL A 385 -1.77 -15.64 3.17
C VAL A 385 -1.50 -16.03 1.72
N PHE A 386 -1.36 -17.33 1.47
CA PHE A 386 -1.11 -17.90 0.15
C PHE A 386 -2.37 -18.56 -0.35
N VAL A 387 -2.86 -18.05 -1.47
CA VAL A 387 -4.06 -18.54 -2.12
C VAL A 387 -3.75 -19.00 -3.54
N PHE A 388 -4.54 -19.89 -4.08
CA PHE A 388 -4.34 -20.46 -5.38
C PHE A 388 -5.35 -19.89 -6.38
N THR A 389 -4.90 -19.66 -7.60
CA THR A 389 -5.81 -19.49 -8.74
C THR A 389 -6.38 -20.87 -9.12
N PRO A 390 -7.50 -20.96 -9.87
CA PRO A 390 -8.01 -22.23 -10.39
C PRO A 390 -7.02 -22.97 -11.31
N LYS A 391 -6.01 -22.26 -11.84
CA LYS A 391 -4.93 -22.82 -12.66
C LYS A 391 -3.75 -23.35 -11.83
N GLY A 392 -3.82 -23.24 -10.49
CA GLY A 392 -2.77 -23.70 -9.57
C GLY A 392 -1.63 -22.68 -9.33
N SER A 393 -1.71 -21.47 -9.88
CA SER A 393 -0.73 -20.42 -9.58
C SER A 393 -0.94 -19.89 -8.16
N VAL A 394 0.15 -19.72 -7.41
CA VAL A 394 0.13 -19.18 -6.05
C VAL A 394 0.16 -17.66 -6.07
N ILE A 395 -0.70 -17.03 -5.29
CA ILE A 395 -0.73 -15.59 -5.07
C ILE A 395 -0.56 -15.32 -3.57
N ALA A 396 0.43 -14.51 -3.22
CA ALA A 396 0.65 -14.02 -1.87
C ALA A 396 -0.16 -12.74 -1.64
N LEU A 397 -0.87 -12.66 -0.53
CA LEU A 397 -1.66 -11.51 -0.13
C LEU A 397 -1.37 -11.17 1.33
N PRO A 398 -1.54 -9.91 1.78
CA PRO A 398 -1.48 -9.56 3.19
C PRO A 398 -2.48 -10.36 4.02
N GLY A 399 -2.13 -10.70 5.26
CA GLY A 399 -3.01 -11.43 6.17
C GLY A 399 -4.33 -10.71 6.41
N GLY A 400 -5.44 -11.47 6.31
CA GLY A 400 -6.79 -10.95 6.40
C GLY A 400 -7.34 -10.35 5.10
N SER A 401 -6.62 -10.50 3.98
CA SER A 401 -7.08 -10.13 2.64
C SER A 401 -8.37 -10.86 2.26
N THR A 402 -9.10 -10.25 1.35
CA THR A 402 -10.41 -10.67 0.87
C THR A 402 -10.35 -11.05 -0.62
N PRO A 403 -11.38 -11.65 -1.21
CA PRO A 403 -11.47 -11.89 -2.65
C PRO A 403 -11.30 -10.65 -3.52
N VAL A 404 -11.63 -9.46 -3.01
CA VAL A 404 -11.38 -8.20 -3.72
C VAL A 404 -9.90 -7.90 -3.79
N ASP A 405 -9.16 -8.07 -2.67
CA ASP A 405 -7.70 -7.93 -2.66
C ASP A 405 -7.05 -8.89 -3.66
N PHE A 406 -7.52 -10.15 -3.70
CA PHE A 406 -7.07 -11.15 -4.67
C PHE A 406 -7.36 -10.69 -6.12
N ALA A 407 -8.56 -10.18 -6.39
CA ALA A 407 -8.93 -9.73 -7.74
C ALA A 407 -7.99 -8.61 -8.24
N TYR A 408 -7.67 -7.63 -7.40
CA TYR A 408 -6.72 -6.56 -7.73
C TYR A 408 -5.27 -7.03 -7.80
N SER A 409 -4.91 -8.10 -7.11
CA SER A 409 -3.57 -8.70 -7.23
C SER A 409 -3.37 -9.43 -8.56
N VAL A 410 -4.43 -10.02 -9.12
CA VAL A 410 -4.40 -10.65 -10.44
C VAL A 410 -4.27 -9.59 -11.54
N HIS A 411 -5.21 -8.65 -11.60
CA HIS A 411 -5.18 -7.54 -12.57
C HIS A 411 -6.13 -6.43 -12.13
N THR A 412 -5.79 -5.16 -12.42
CA THR A 412 -6.65 -4.00 -12.09
C THR A 412 -8.04 -4.11 -12.69
N ASP A 413 -8.17 -4.56 -13.97
CA ASP A 413 -9.48 -4.73 -14.61
C ASP A 413 -10.30 -5.86 -13.99
N VAL A 414 -9.66 -6.93 -13.51
CA VAL A 414 -10.35 -8.01 -12.78
C VAL A 414 -10.91 -7.47 -11.47
N GLY A 415 -10.12 -6.64 -10.76
CA GLY A 415 -10.54 -5.95 -9.55
C GLY A 415 -11.72 -5.02 -9.81
N ASN A 416 -11.60 -4.11 -10.78
CA ASN A 416 -12.64 -3.13 -11.12
C ASN A 416 -13.97 -3.79 -11.52
N ARG A 417 -13.90 -4.97 -12.17
CA ARG A 417 -15.08 -5.72 -12.65
C ARG A 417 -15.50 -6.85 -11.72
N CYS A 418 -14.96 -6.95 -10.51
CA CYS A 418 -15.27 -8.00 -9.56
C CYS A 418 -16.76 -7.91 -9.15
N ALA A 419 -17.55 -8.94 -9.48
CA ALA A 419 -18.96 -9.03 -9.14
C ALA A 419 -19.24 -10.07 -8.04
N GLY A 420 -18.29 -11.00 -7.83
CA GLY A 420 -18.41 -12.06 -6.83
C GLY A 420 -17.15 -12.93 -6.81
N ALA A 421 -17.09 -13.84 -5.88
CA ALA A 421 -15.99 -14.79 -5.79
C ALA A 421 -16.43 -16.15 -5.28
N LYS A 422 -15.71 -17.19 -5.74
CA LYS A 422 -15.81 -18.53 -5.16
C LYS A 422 -14.51 -18.86 -4.44
N VAL A 423 -14.62 -19.37 -3.24
CA VAL A 423 -13.50 -19.90 -2.47
C VAL A 423 -13.73 -21.40 -2.29
N ASN A 424 -12.76 -22.22 -2.69
CA ASN A 424 -12.85 -23.67 -2.68
C ASN A 424 -14.12 -24.20 -3.39
N GLY A 425 -14.49 -23.56 -4.52
CA GLY A 425 -15.67 -23.90 -5.32
C GLY A 425 -17.02 -23.39 -4.78
N ARG A 426 -17.06 -22.74 -3.60
CA ARG A 426 -18.29 -22.18 -3.00
C ARG A 426 -18.34 -20.67 -3.18
N LEU A 427 -19.48 -20.13 -3.57
CA LEU A 427 -19.72 -18.70 -3.62
C LEU A 427 -19.67 -18.12 -2.21
N VAL A 428 -18.88 -17.06 -2.01
CA VAL A 428 -18.70 -16.39 -0.72
C VAL A 428 -18.92 -14.89 -0.85
N PRO A 429 -19.27 -14.19 0.26
CA PRO A 429 -19.25 -12.73 0.32
C PRO A 429 -17.87 -12.16 0.00
N LEU A 430 -17.80 -10.99 -0.66
CA LEU A 430 -16.56 -10.35 -1.05
C LEU A 430 -15.71 -9.88 0.14
N GLU A 431 -16.27 -9.74 1.33
CA GLU A 431 -15.62 -9.40 2.60
C GLU A 431 -15.00 -10.62 3.35
N THR A 432 -15.21 -11.83 2.81
CA THR A 432 -14.69 -13.07 3.42
C THR A 432 -13.18 -13.04 3.51
N LYS A 433 -12.62 -13.31 4.69
CA LYS A 433 -11.17 -13.40 4.89
C LYS A 433 -10.64 -14.69 4.30
N LEU A 434 -9.61 -14.56 3.48
CA LEU A 434 -8.92 -15.69 2.85
C LEU A 434 -7.95 -16.36 3.82
N SER A 435 -7.82 -17.67 3.69
CA SER A 435 -6.91 -18.52 4.47
C SER A 435 -5.86 -19.17 3.59
N ASN A 436 -4.73 -19.58 4.18
CA ASN A 436 -3.70 -20.31 3.43
C ASN A 436 -4.26 -21.59 2.79
N GLY A 437 -4.00 -21.77 1.51
CA GLY A 437 -4.42 -22.94 0.74
C GLY A 437 -5.78 -22.77 0.03
N ASP A 438 -6.47 -21.64 0.22
CA ASP A 438 -7.74 -21.40 -0.46
C ASP A 438 -7.54 -21.26 -1.98
N VAL A 439 -8.42 -21.92 -2.74
CA VAL A 439 -8.52 -21.73 -4.20
C VAL A 439 -9.56 -20.67 -4.49
N VAL A 440 -9.15 -19.54 -5.07
CA VAL A 440 -10.01 -18.36 -5.28
C VAL A 440 -10.29 -18.16 -6.78
N GLU A 441 -11.58 -18.14 -7.14
CA GLU A 441 -12.08 -17.84 -8.47
C GLU A 441 -12.88 -16.53 -8.42
N VAL A 442 -12.47 -15.52 -9.19
CA VAL A 442 -13.19 -14.24 -9.28
C VAL A 442 -14.21 -14.30 -10.40
N VAL A 443 -15.44 -13.91 -10.08
CA VAL A 443 -16.53 -13.73 -11.03
C VAL A 443 -16.55 -12.27 -11.46
N THR A 444 -16.30 -12.00 -12.75
CA THR A 444 -16.25 -10.64 -13.29
C THR A 444 -17.54 -10.28 -14.00
N ASN A 445 -17.98 -9.03 -13.84
CA ASN A 445 -19.08 -8.45 -14.61
C ASN A 445 -18.57 -8.09 -16.02
N LYS A 446 -19.30 -8.54 -17.04
CA LYS A 446 -18.97 -8.28 -18.45
C LYS A 446 -19.52 -6.94 -18.97
N SER A 447 -20.30 -6.21 -18.17
CA SER A 447 -20.82 -4.90 -18.57
C SER A 447 -19.66 -3.91 -18.79
N PRO A 448 -19.71 -3.08 -19.84
CA PRO A 448 -18.75 -1.98 -20.02
C PRO A 448 -18.85 -0.91 -18.91
N THR A 449 -19.96 -0.85 -18.18
CA THR A 449 -20.20 0.05 -17.05
C THR A 449 -19.86 -0.59 -15.70
N ALA A 450 -19.18 -1.74 -15.68
CA ALA A 450 -18.76 -2.37 -14.44
C ALA A 450 -17.73 -1.51 -13.70
N SER A 451 -18.00 -1.21 -12.43
CA SER A 451 -17.21 -0.34 -11.58
C SER A 451 -17.00 -0.96 -10.20
N PRO A 452 -15.92 -0.60 -9.50
CA PRO A 452 -15.71 -1.01 -8.11
C PRO A 452 -16.74 -0.34 -7.18
N SER A 453 -17.02 -0.95 -6.03
CA SER A 453 -17.82 -0.31 -4.99
C SER A 453 -16.95 0.47 -4.02
N ARG A 454 -17.40 1.66 -3.59
CA ARG A 454 -16.73 2.44 -2.53
C ARG A 454 -16.71 1.71 -1.19
N ASP A 455 -17.71 0.87 -0.93
CA ASP A 455 -17.83 0.10 0.31
C ASP A 455 -16.69 -0.90 0.48
N TRP A 456 -16.03 -1.30 -0.61
CA TRP A 456 -14.87 -2.18 -0.54
C TRP A 456 -13.71 -1.57 0.23
N LEU A 457 -13.58 -0.24 0.27
CA LEU A 457 -12.56 0.47 1.06
C LEU A 457 -12.65 0.17 2.57
N ASN A 458 -13.81 -0.29 3.06
CA ASN A 458 -14.02 -0.59 4.47
C ASN A 458 -13.37 -1.92 4.89
N PHE A 459 -13.25 -2.88 3.96
CA PHE A 459 -12.79 -4.23 4.30
C PHE A 459 -11.52 -4.68 3.56
N VAL A 460 -11.17 -4.10 2.39
CA VAL A 460 -9.91 -4.43 1.70
C VAL A 460 -8.69 -4.14 2.58
N LYS A 461 -7.73 -5.04 2.55
CA LYS A 461 -6.50 -4.98 3.35
C LYS A 461 -5.29 -4.55 2.54
N SER A 462 -5.21 -4.97 1.29
CA SER A 462 -4.11 -4.63 0.41
C SER A 462 -4.07 -3.11 0.13
N PRO A 463 -2.96 -2.42 0.43
CA PRO A 463 -2.80 -1.02 0.06
C PRO A 463 -2.96 -0.81 -1.45
N ARG A 464 -2.49 -1.76 -2.26
CA ARG A 464 -2.64 -1.74 -3.73
C ARG A 464 -4.10 -1.73 -4.14
N ALA A 465 -4.94 -2.62 -3.60
CA ALA A 465 -6.37 -2.62 -3.91
C ALA A 465 -7.03 -1.31 -3.49
N ARG A 466 -6.70 -0.81 -2.31
CA ARG A 466 -7.21 0.46 -1.78
C ARG A 466 -6.84 1.65 -2.65
N SER A 467 -5.57 1.75 -3.07
CA SER A 467 -5.09 2.81 -3.97
C SER A 467 -5.77 2.75 -5.33
N LYS A 468 -5.90 1.56 -5.94
CA LYS A 468 -6.59 1.36 -7.23
C LYS A 468 -8.06 1.75 -7.17
N ILE A 469 -8.78 1.36 -6.10
CA ILE A 469 -10.18 1.76 -5.91
C ILE A 469 -10.29 3.28 -5.78
N LYS A 470 -9.43 3.91 -4.96
CA LYS A 470 -9.42 5.37 -4.80
C LYS A 470 -9.11 6.08 -6.13
N ALA A 471 -8.10 5.61 -6.87
CA ALA A 471 -7.72 6.18 -8.16
C ALA A 471 -8.85 6.09 -9.18
N TRP A 472 -9.58 4.95 -9.21
CA TRP A 472 -10.74 4.78 -10.09
C TRP A 472 -11.81 5.84 -9.80
N PHE A 473 -12.20 6.05 -8.54
CA PHE A 473 -13.18 7.05 -8.15
C PHE A 473 -12.68 8.49 -8.33
N SER A 474 -11.40 8.74 -8.19
CA SER A 474 -10.81 10.05 -8.47
C SER A 474 -10.87 10.37 -9.95
N LYS A 475 -10.58 9.38 -10.80
CA LYS A 475 -10.68 9.51 -12.27
C LYS A 475 -12.12 9.75 -12.70
N GLU A 476 -13.09 8.95 -12.20
CA GLU A 476 -14.51 9.11 -12.47
C GLU A 476 -15.01 10.50 -12.10
N ARG A 477 -14.67 10.98 -10.90
CA ARG A 477 -15.03 12.35 -10.44
C ARG A 477 -14.40 13.42 -11.30
N ARG A 478 -13.17 13.21 -11.78
CA ARG A 478 -12.50 14.14 -12.70
C ARG A 478 -13.21 14.19 -14.06
N GLU A 479 -13.60 13.04 -14.60
CA GLU A 479 -14.36 12.96 -15.85
C GLU A 479 -15.76 13.62 -15.70
N GLU A 480 -16.47 13.36 -14.61
CA GLU A 480 -17.73 14.03 -14.29
C GLU A 480 -17.57 15.55 -14.15
N ALA A 481 -16.51 16.04 -13.51
CA ALA A 481 -16.24 17.47 -13.39
C ALA A 481 -15.88 18.11 -14.74
N VAL A 482 -15.14 17.41 -15.60
CA VAL A 482 -14.86 17.86 -16.98
C VAL A 482 -16.15 17.97 -17.78
N ASP A 483 -17.02 16.97 -17.74
CA ASP A 483 -18.28 16.97 -18.48
C ASP A 483 -19.24 18.05 -17.97
N ALA A 484 -19.36 18.21 -16.64
CA ALA A 484 -20.16 19.27 -16.03
C ALA A 484 -19.63 20.67 -16.40
N GLY A 485 -18.32 20.87 -16.38
CA GLY A 485 -17.68 22.12 -16.78
C GLY A 485 -17.90 22.42 -18.26
N ARG A 486 -17.69 21.43 -19.12
CA ARG A 486 -17.95 21.53 -20.57
C ARG A 486 -19.41 21.90 -20.87
N GLU A 487 -20.34 21.23 -20.22
CA GLU A 487 -21.77 21.51 -20.37
C GLU A 487 -22.12 22.92 -19.86
N SER A 488 -21.55 23.33 -18.72
CA SER A 488 -21.77 24.66 -18.15
C SER A 488 -21.29 25.77 -19.08
N ILE A 489 -20.08 25.64 -19.64
CA ILE A 489 -19.53 26.58 -20.63
C ILE A 489 -20.38 26.56 -21.90
N ALA A 490 -20.71 25.39 -22.43
CA ALA A 490 -21.54 25.26 -23.63
C ALA A 490 -22.95 25.88 -23.46
N ARG A 491 -23.52 25.80 -22.26
CA ARG A 491 -24.82 26.42 -21.93
C ARG A 491 -24.72 27.95 -21.92
N GLN A 492 -23.65 28.51 -21.35
CA GLN A 492 -23.41 29.96 -21.34
C GLN A 492 -23.09 30.49 -22.74
N MET A 493 -22.31 29.76 -23.55
CA MET A 493 -22.05 30.11 -24.94
C MET A 493 -23.33 30.19 -25.77
N ARG A 494 -24.23 29.21 -25.61
CA ARG A 494 -25.57 29.26 -26.28
C ARG A 494 -26.38 30.45 -25.85
N LYS A 495 -26.34 30.84 -24.58
CA LYS A 495 -27.02 32.04 -24.07
C LYS A 495 -26.41 33.35 -24.66
N ALA A 496 -25.10 33.37 -24.90
CA ALA A 496 -24.39 34.48 -25.47
C ALA A 496 -24.42 34.51 -27.02
N GLY A 497 -25.13 33.58 -27.68
CA GLY A 497 -25.23 33.52 -29.14
C GLY A 497 -23.93 33.18 -29.87
N LEU A 498 -22.94 32.64 -29.19
CA LEU A 498 -21.62 32.37 -29.74
C LEU A 498 -21.58 31.02 -30.49
N PRO A 499 -20.85 30.92 -31.62
CA PRO A 499 -20.79 29.72 -32.45
C PRO A 499 -19.91 28.64 -31.78
N LEU A 500 -20.55 27.65 -31.17
CA LEU A 500 -19.93 26.53 -30.42
C LEU A 500 -18.81 25.80 -31.19
N GLN A 501 -19.03 25.50 -32.49
CA GLN A 501 -18.07 24.71 -33.29
C GLN A 501 -16.77 25.42 -33.57
N LYS A 502 -16.76 26.76 -33.70
CA LYS A 502 -15.54 27.51 -33.98
C LYS A 502 -14.67 27.71 -32.74
N ILE A 503 -15.26 27.73 -31.56
CA ILE A 503 -14.58 28.02 -30.31
C ILE A 503 -14.04 26.72 -29.68
N PHE A 504 -14.79 25.62 -29.75
CA PHE A 504 -14.31 24.30 -29.27
C PHE A 504 -13.20 23.69 -30.18
N ALA A 505 -13.14 24.08 -31.45
CA ALA A 505 -12.11 23.65 -32.40
C ALA A 505 -10.88 24.56 -32.44
N GLY A 506 -10.88 25.69 -31.74
CA GLY A 506 -9.88 26.73 -31.86
C GLY A 506 -8.89 26.82 -30.69
N HIS A 507 -7.74 27.43 -30.96
CA HIS A 507 -6.67 27.70 -30.00
C HIS A 507 -7.12 28.62 -28.85
N SER A 508 -8.17 29.39 -29.01
CA SER A 508 -8.62 30.45 -28.09
C SER A 508 -9.04 29.95 -26.69
N LEU A 509 -9.58 28.71 -26.56
CA LEU A 509 -9.93 28.19 -25.24
C LEU A 509 -8.70 27.68 -24.49
N LEU A 510 -7.73 27.13 -25.20
CA LEU A 510 -6.45 26.71 -24.64
C LEU A 510 -5.60 27.93 -24.22
N GLU A 511 -5.56 28.96 -25.03
CA GLU A 511 -4.87 30.22 -24.72
C GLU A 511 -5.47 30.86 -23.47
N LEU A 512 -6.80 30.86 -23.35
CA LEU A 512 -7.50 31.38 -22.17
C LEU A 512 -7.24 30.51 -20.94
N ALA A 513 -7.13 29.18 -21.10
CA ALA A 513 -6.76 28.28 -19.99
C ALA A 513 -5.36 28.62 -19.46
N HIS A 514 -4.39 28.84 -20.37
CA HIS A 514 -3.02 29.23 -20.00
C HIS A 514 -2.96 30.62 -19.36
N GLU A 515 -3.74 31.62 -19.87
CA GLU A 515 -3.87 32.93 -19.26
C GLU A 515 -4.38 32.86 -17.82
N LEU A 516 -5.33 31.96 -17.58
CA LEU A 516 -5.88 31.66 -16.23
C LEU A 516 -5.00 30.72 -15.39
N ARG A 517 -3.79 30.39 -15.87
CA ARG A 517 -2.81 29.49 -15.22
C ARG A 517 -3.27 28.04 -15.07
N TYR A 518 -4.12 27.55 -15.96
CA TYR A 518 -4.45 26.14 -16.07
C TYR A 518 -3.55 25.48 -17.12
N PRO A 519 -3.03 24.25 -16.84
CA PRO A 519 -2.09 23.58 -17.74
C PRO A 519 -2.72 23.12 -19.05
N ASP A 520 -4.02 22.84 -19.04
CA ASP A 520 -4.79 22.35 -20.19
C ASP A 520 -6.28 22.74 -20.09
N ILE A 521 -7.03 22.43 -21.14
CA ILE A 521 -8.47 22.72 -21.23
C ILE A 521 -9.27 21.88 -20.24
N ASP A 522 -8.85 20.64 -19.95
CA ASP A 522 -9.55 19.77 -19.02
C ASP A 522 -9.45 20.29 -17.58
N ALA A 523 -8.29 20.85 -17.21
CA ALA A 523 -8.11 21.52 -15.92
C ALA A 523 -9.03 22.74 -15.76
N LEU A 524 -9.24 23.51 -16.85
CA LEU A 524 -10.21 24.61 -16.88
C LEU A 524 -11.64 24.09 -16.74
N TYR A 525 -12.02 23.01 -17.44
CA TYR A 525 -13.33 22.39 -17.29
C TYR A 525 -13.59 21.89 -15.88
N ILE A 526 -12.59 21.23 -15.26
CA ILE A 526 -12.67 20.78 -13.87
C ILE A 526 -12.93 21.98 -12.94
N ALA A 527 -12.17 23.07 -13.09
CA ALA A 527 -12.33 24.25 -12.26
C ALA A 527 -13.73 24.88 -12.41
N VAL A 528 -14.33 24.80 -13.58
CA VAL A 528 -15.71 25.25 -13.81
C VAL A 528 -16.72 24.25 -13.28
N GLY A 529 -16.50 22.95 -13.45
CA GLY A 529 -17.35 21.88 -12.95
C GLY A 529 -17.44 21.86 -11.41
N ASP A 530 -16.30 22.07 -10.76
CA ASP A 530 -16.18 22.18 -9.29
C ASP A 530 -16.67 23.53 -8.75
N GLY A 531 -17.00 24.50 -9.63
CA GLY A 531 -17.49 25.81 -9.26
C GLY A 531 -16.40 26.79 -8.75
N HIS A 532 -15.12 26.48 -8.94
CA HIS A 532 -14.02 27.39 -8.62
C HIS A 532 -13.96 28.59 -9.57
N VAL A 533 -14.37 28.41 -10.81
CA VAL A 533 -14.46 29.46 -11.83
C VAL A 533 -15.87 29.49 -12.42
N SER A 534 -16.47 30.67 -12.60
CA SER A 534 -17.79 30.76 -13.21
C SER A 534 -17.70 30.64 -14.72
N ALA A 535 -18.58 29.84 -15.33
CA ALA A 535 -18.67 29.71 -16.78
C ALA A 535 -18.96 31.07 -17.46
N ALA A 536 -19.68 31.99 -16.77
CA ALA A 536 -19.94 33.34 -17.26
C ALA A 536 -18.65 34.16 -17.40
N SER A 537 -17.77 34.12 -16.39
CA SER A 537 -16.47 34.82 -16.44
C SER A 537 -15.56 34.31 -17.55
N ILE A 538 -15.62 33.00 -17.84
CA ILE A 538 -14.88 32.40 -18.97
C ILE A 538 -15.39 32.98 -20.28
N ILE A 539 -16.72 33.10 -20.47
CA ILE A 539 -17.33 33.63 -21.70
C ILE A 539 -17.04 35.12 -21.87
N GLU A 540 -17.12 35.94 -20.81
CA GLU A 540 -16.73 37.36 -20.88
C GLU A 540 -15.30 37.54 -21.36
N LYS A 541 -14.36 36.79 -20.82
CA LYS A 541 -12.94 36.86 -21.24
C LYS A 541 -12.76 36.34 -22.67
N LEU A 542 -13.49 35.30 -23.05
CA LEU A 542 -13.43 34.76 -24.41
C LEU A 542 -13.95 35.76 -25.46
N VAL A 543 -15.07 36.43 -25.15
CA VAL A 543 -15.62 37.50 -26.00
C VAL A 543 -14.64 38.67 -26.12
N ALA A 544 -14.02 39.06 -25.01
CA ALA A 544 -13.00 40.11 -25.02
C ALA A 544 -11.75 39.71 -25.83
N ALA A 545 -11.33 38.43 -25.79
CA ALA A 545 -10.17 37.95 -26.56
C ALA A 545 -10.44 37.77 -28.05
N ILE A 546 -11.68 37.47 -28.46
CA ILE A 546 -12.05 37.24 -29.87
C ILE A 546 -12.33 38.58 -30.62
N GLY A 547 -12.43 39.68 -29.89
CA GLY A 547 -12.61 41.01 -30.50
C GLY A 547 -13.84 41.08 -31.39
N VAL A 548 -15.04 40.80 -30.88
CA VAL A 548 -16.29 41.01 -31.60
C VAL A 548 -16.56 42.52 -31.65
N ASP A 549 -16.40 43.11 -32.81
CA ASP A 549 -16.69 44.51 -33.12
C ASP A 549 -18.21 44.76 -32.92
N ASP A 550 -18.54 45.58 -31.93
CA ASP A 550 -19.88 46.01 -31.59
C ASP A 550 -20.41 47.00 -32.65
N SER A 551 -20.79 46.50 -33.83
CA SER A 551 -21.47 47.29 -34.85
C SER A 551 -22.64 46.50 -35.45
N HIS A 552 -23.73 46.36 -34.70
CA HIS A 552 -25.07 46.25 -35.28
C HIS A 552 -26.10 46.93 -34.36
N PRO A 553 -27.06 47.74 -34.96
CA PRO A 553 -27.98 48.54 -34.18
C PRO A 553 -29.03 47.65 -33.51
N GLU A 554 -29.35 47.99 -32.27
CA GLU A 554 -30.44 47.43 -31.49
C GLU A 554 -31.78 47.56 -32.22
N PRO A 555 -32.63 46.51 -32.24
CA PRO A 555 -34.06 46.72 -32.38
C PRO A 555 -34.62 46.99 -30.99
N THR A 556 -35.11 48.20 -30.81
CA THR A 556 -35.88 48.63 -29.63
C THR A 556 -37.13 47.77 -29.49
N ILE A 557 -37.14 46.84 -28.55
CA ILE A 557 -38.33 46.20 -28.03
C ILE A 557 -38.53 46.75 -26.63
N GLU A 558 -39.57 47.51 -26.44
CA GLU A 558 -40.07 47.95 -25.13
C GLU A 558 -40.29 46.72 -24.23
N TYR A 559 -39.45 46.60 -23.25
CA TYR A 559 -39.56 45.55 -22.21
C TYR A 559 -40.40 46.11 -21.06
N ILE A 560 -41.55 45.55 -20.89
CA ILE A 560 -42.38 45.77 -19.70
C ILE A 560 -41.69 44.95 -18.56
N PRO A 561 -41.23 45.58 -17.50
CA PRO A 561 -40.60 44.87 -16.40
C PRO A 561 -41.67 44.19 -15.51
N THR A 562 -41.91 42.94 -15.74
CA THR A 562 -42.52 42.08 -14.71
C THR A 562 -41.45 41.19 -14.15
N GLY A 563 -41.03 41.50 -12.95
CA GLY A 563 -40.28 40.46 -12.24
C GLY A 563 -39.14 40.98 -11.39
N VAL A 564 -39.38 40.96 -10.20
CA VAL A 564 -38.55 41.01 -9.04
C VAL A 564 -37.08 40.64 -9.33
N GLN A 565 -36.19 41.64 -9.30
CA GLN A 565 -34.76 41.44 -9.10
C GLN A 565 -34.55 40.69 -7.81
N ALA A 566 -34.16 39.42 -7.92
CA ALA A 566 -33.60 38.69 -6.80
C ALA A 566 -32.24 39.28 -6.47
N THR A 567 -32.23 40.34 -5.66
CA THR A 567 -31.04 40.77 -4.94
C THR A 567 -30.60 39.56 -4.10
N ARG A 568 -29.45 38.99 -4.42
CA ARG A 568 -28.72 38.08 -3.52
C ARG A 568 -28.34 38.81 -2.24
N ARG A 569 -29.32 38.95 -1.32
CA ARG A 569 -29.06 39.05 0.09
C ARG A 569 -29.14 37.64 0.61
N SER A 570 -28.01 37.07 1.04
CA SER A 570 -27.95 35.88 1.88
C SER A 570 -28.57 36.23 3.25
N SER A 571 -29.90 36.39 3.33
CA SER A 571 -30.59 36.30 4.59
C SER A 571 -30.74 34.81 4.87
N SER A 572 -29.81 34.24 5.61
CA SER A 572 -30.00 32.91 6.19
C SER A 572 -31.28 32.95 7.02
N ALA A 573 -32.25 32.11 6.65
CA ALA A 573 -33.47 31.89 7.44
C ALA A 573 -33.15 31.29 8.84
N ILE A 574 -31.89 31.25 9.23
CA ILE A 574 -31.36 30.62 10.43
C ILE A 574 -30.38 31.59 11.12
N GLU A 575 -30.57 31.75 12.40
CA GLU A 575 -29.70 32.48 13.31
C GLU A 575 -28.81 31.51 14.09
N VAL A 576 -27.53 31.83 14.17
CA VAL A 576 -26.54 31.08 14.96
C VAL A 576 -26.29 31.82 16.27
N GLU A 577 -26.53 31.18 17.41
CA GLU A 577 -26.31 31.81 18.73
C GLU A 577 -24.84 32.12 18.95
N GLY A 578 -24.54 33.39 19.27
CA GLY A 578 -23.20 33.84 19.67
C GLY A 578 -22.26 34.25 18.57
N VAL A 579 -22.64 34.17 17.29
CA VAL A 579 -21.79 34.52 16.15
C VAL A 579 -22.60 35.30 15.10
N GLY A 580 -22.24 36.57 14.85
CA GLY A 580 -22.84 37.39 13.82
C GLY A 580 -22.15 37.14 12.45
N ASP A 581 -22.94 37.13 11.38
CA ASP A 581 -22.51 37.12 9.96
C ASP A 581 -21.68 35.88 9.52
N VAL A 582 -22.14 34.68 9.89
CA VAL A 582 -21.54 33.41 9.48
C VAL A 582 -22.31 32.82 8.29
N LEU A 583 -21.58 32.27 7.31
CA LEU A 583 -22.17 31.52 6.20
C LEU A 583 -22.87 30.26 6.73
N VAL A 584 -24.19 30.22 6.62
CA VAL A 584 -25.01 29.07 7.02
C VAL A 584 -25.42 28.27 5.78
N LYS A 585 -25.24 26.94 5.82
CA LYS A 585 -25.66 26.01 4.77
C LYS A 585 -26.54 24.92 5.36
N LEU A 586 -27.67 24.64 4.71
CA LEU A 586 -28.50 23.47 5.04
C LEU A 586 -27.80 22.18 4.58
N ALA A 587 -27.78 21.18 5.45
CA ALA A 587 -27.18 19.88 5.16
C ALA A 587 -27.99 19.12 4.13
N ARG A 588 -27.32 18.56 3.12
CA ARG A 588 -27.97 17.80 2.04
C ARG A 588 -28.43 16.41 2.46
N CYS A 589 -27.90 15.87 3.55
CA CYS A 589 -28.23 14.52 4.02
C CYS A 589 -29.57 14.41 4.72
N CYS A 590 -30.13 15.53 5.22
CA CYS A 590 -31.41 15.55 5.95
C CYS A 590 -32.34 16.69 5.54
N THR A 591 -31.89 17.60 4.66
CA THR A 591 -32.67 18.72 4.10
C THR A 591 -33.65 19.37 5.10
N PRO A 592 -33.09 20.06 6.17
CA PRO A 592 -33.95 20.62 7.21
C PRO A 592 -34.85 21.72 6.64
N VAL A 593 -36.10 21.76 7.11
CA VAL A 593 -37.11 22.78 6.74
C VAL A 593 -37.57 23.53 8.01
N PRO A 594 -38.15 24.75 7.89
CA PRO A 594 -38.69 25.47 9.03
C PRO A 594 -39.71 24.62 9.80
N GLY A 595 -39.54 24.56 11.11
CA GLY A 595 -40.30 23.69 12.00
C GLY A 595 -39.57 22.45 12.48
N ASP A 596 -38.54 22.03 11.77
CA ASP A 596 -37.66 20.95 12.25
C ASP A 596 -36.84 21.43 13.45
N ALA A 597 -36.56 20.53 14.40
CA ALA A 597 -35.54 20.74 15.41
C ALA A 597 -34.18 20.62 14.73
N ILE A 598 -33.36 21.67 14.82
CA ILE A 598 -32.08 21.79 14.08
C ILE A 598 -30.86 21.92 14.99
N LEU A 599 -29.70 21.53 14.45
CA LEU A 599 -28.40 21.56 15.07
C LEU A 599 -27.40 22.14 14.08
N GLY A 600 -26.59 23.12 14.51
CA GLY A 600 -25.50 23.69 13.73
C GLY A 600 -24.18 22.98 14.01
N PHE A 601 -23.38 22.77 12.96
CA PHE A 601 -22.04 22.19 13.06
C PHE A 601 -21.03 23.08 12.33
N ILE A 602 -19.98 23.53 13.04
CA ILE A 602 -18.91 24.37 12.46
C ILE A 602 -18.04 23.53 11.55
N THR A 603 -18.04 23.84 10.26
CA THR A 603 -17.19 23.19 9.25
C THR A 603 -15.86 23.91 9.09
N LYS A 604 -14.77 23.18 8.80
CA LYS A 604 -13.45 23.79 8.55
C LYS A 604 -13.48 24.54 7.22
N GLY A 605 -13.55 25.88 7.27
CA GLY A 605 -13.46 26.77 6.11
C GLY A 605 -14.75 26.99 5.31
N SER A 606 -15.92 26.43 5.69
CA SER A 606 -17.17 26.55 4.94
C SER A 606 -18.38 27.11 5.73
N GLY A 607 -18.15 27.63 6.94
CA GLY A 607 -19.22 28.15 7.79
C GLY A 607 -19.92 27.08 8.63
N VAL A 608 -21.23 27.29 8.94
CA VAL A 608 -22.04 26.38 9.75
C VAL A 608 -22.95 25.54 8.87
N SER A 609 -22.83 24.21 8.98
CA SER A 609 -23.75 23.25 8.35
C SER A 609 -24.88 22.92 9.32
N VAL A 610 -26.13 23.12 8.91
CA VAL A 610 -27.30 22.88 9.73
C VAL A 610 -27.96 21.57 9.36
N HIS A 611 -28.08 20.68 10.36
CA HIS A 611 -28.72 19.38 10.27
C HIS A 611 -30.01 19.34 11.09
N ARG A 612 -30.89 18.42 10.76
CA ARG A 612 -31.99 18.04 11.67
C ARG A 612 -31.40 17.34 12.90
N SER A 613 -32.00 17.56 14.05
CA SER A 613 -31.52 16.97 15.31
C SER A 613 -31.65 15.45 15.38
N ASP A 614 -32.52 14.86 14.57
CA ASP A 614 -32.79 13.41 14.40
C ASP A 614 -32.03 12.78 13.21
N CYS A 615 -31.15 13.51 12.58
CA CYS A 615 -30.35 13.00 11.47
C CYS A 615 -29.26 12.04 11.96
N ILE A 616 -29.09 10.90 11.33
CA ILE A 616 -28.09 9.89 11.68
C ILE A 616 -26.66 10.46 11.74
N ASN A 617 -26.36 11.42 10.85
CA ASN A 617 -25.08 12.12 10.86
C ASN A 617 -24.95 13.11 12.04
N SER A 618 -26.05 13.63 12.59
CA SER A 618 -26.01 14.51 13.76
C SER A 618 -25.68 13.78 15.04
N ASP A 619 -26.05 12.52 15.16
CA ASP A 619 -25.72 11.67 16.32
C ASP A 619 -24.22 11.34 16.34
N ASP A 620 -23.64 11.03 15.17
CA ASP A 620 -22.19 10.82 15.06
C ASP A 620 -21.39 12.10 15.38
N LEU A 621 -21.85 13.27 14.93
CA LEU A 621 -21.25 14.56 15.26
C LEU A 621 -21.34 14.90 16.76
N ARG A 622 -22.43 14.54 17.41
CA ARG A 622 -22.60 14.71 18.88
C ARG A 622 -21.64 13.83 19.67
N LEU A 623 -21.43 12.60 19.22
CA LEU A 623 -20.58 11.63 19.90
C LEU A 623 -19.09 11.93 19.72
N ASN A 624 -18.68 12.35 18.53
CA ASN A 624 -17.27 12.41 18.16
C ASN A 624 -16.69 13.83 18.07
N GLN A 625 -17.53 14.89 17.96
CA GLN A 625 -17.11 16.27 17.74
C GLN A 625 -18.02 17.30 18.44
N ALA A 626 -18.43 17.03 19.66
CA ALA A 626 -19.35 17.85 20.44
C ALA A 626 -18.91 19.33 20.58
N GLU A 627 -17.62 19.60 20.63
CA GLU A 627 -17.03 20.96 20.75
C GLU A 627 -17.29 21.88 19.53
N ARG A 628 -17.71 21.31 18.38
CA ARG A 628 -17.99 22.04 17.15
C ARG A 628 -19.49 22.23 16.88
N ILE A 629 -20.32 21.83 17.83
CA ILE A 629 -21.76 21.98 17.77
C ILE A 629 -22.13 23.38 18.28
N VAL A 630 -23.02 24.06 17.54
CA VAL A 630 -23.56 25.37 17.89
C VAL A 630 -25.08 25.34 17.84
N ASN A 631 -25.71 26.09 18.74
CA ASN A 631 -27.15 26.25 18.72
C ASN A 631 -27.57 27.14 17.55
N VAL A 632 -28.58 26.70 16.84
CA VAL A 632 -29.16 27.42 15.71
C VAL A 632 -30.69 27.43 15.81
N ARG A 633 -31.31 28.49 15.35
CA ARG A 633 -32.77 28.61 15.35
C ARG A 633 -33.32 29.19 14.03
N TRP A 634 -34.51 28.79 13.67
CA TRP A 634 -35.20 29.36 12.54
C TRP A 634 -35.67 30.79 12.81
N LEU A 635 -35.47 31.69 11.83
CA LEU A 635 -35.97 33.05 11.88
C LEU A 635 -37.39 33.06 11.26
N ALA A 636 -38.35 33.63 11.96
CA ALA A 636 -39.72 33.77 11.46
C ALA A 636 -39.80 34.76 10.28
N GLY A 637 -40.34 34.35 9.13
CA GLY A 637 -40.67 35.25 8.02
C GLY A 637 -39.81 35.19 6.76
N ALA A 638 -38.91 34.21 6.63
CA ALA A 638 -38.15 34.04 5.40
C ALA A 638 -38.91 33.17 4.38
N GLY A 639 -39.50 33.79 3.37
CA GLY A 639 -40.09 33.11 2.21
C GLY A 639 -39.01 32.52 1.29
N SER A 640 -38.39 31.46 1.69
CA SER A 640 -37.41 30.72 0.89
C SER A 640 -37.97 29.36 0.47
N LEU A 641 -37.67 28.93 -0.76
CA LEU A 641 -37.98 27.58 -1.23
C LEU A 641 -37.03 26.58 -0.57
N PHE A 642 -37.60 25.52 -0.03
CA PHE A 642 -36.85 24.45 0.64
C PHE A 642 -36.91 23.17 -0.19
N LEU A 643 -35.79 22.43 -0.22
CA LEU A 643 -35.70 21.10 -0.84
C LEU A 643 -36.16 20.05 0.17
N VAL A 644 -37.07 19.17 -0.25
CA VAL A 644 -37.54 18.05 0.54
C VAL A 644 -37.29 16.75 -0.21
N ASN A 645 -36.68 15.79 0.50
CA ASN A 645 -36.50 14.43 0.00
C ASN A 645 -37.45 13.49 0.74
N ILE A 646 -38.20 12.71 -0.02
CA ILE A 646 -39.08 11.65 0.55
C ILE A 646 -38.74 10.31 -0.07
N GLN A 647 -38.89 9.26 0.70
CA GLN A 647 -38.86 7.87 0.25
C GLN A 647 -40.24 7.26 0.40
N VAL A 648 -40.70 6.64 -0.67
CA VAL A 648 -42.00 5.95 -0.74
C VAL A 648 -41.72 4.47 -0.92
N GLU A 649 -42.23 3.66 -0.03
CA GLU A 649 -42.17 2.20 -0.09
C GLU A 649 -43.56 1.63 -0.42
N ALA A 650 -43.62 0.85 -1.49
CA ALA A 650 -44.88 0.37 -2.01
C ALA A 650 -44.76 -1.03 -2.60
N LEU A 651 -45.87 -1.76 -2.70
CA LEU A 651 -45.93 -2.98 -3.49
C LEU A 651 -45.95 -2.61 -4.98
N ASP A 652 -44.99 -3.15 -5.76
CA ASP A 652 -44.87 -2.83 -7.17
C ASP A 652 -46.09 -3.31 -7.96
N ARG A 653 -46.73 -2.38 -8.64
CA ARG A 653 -47.88 -2.61 -9.54
C ARG A 653 -47.84 -1.68 -10.75
N ALA A 654 -48.53 -2.04 -11.79
CA ALA A 654 -48.70 -1.18 -12.94
C ALA A 654 -49.30 0.18 -12.53
N ARG A 655 -48.74 1.28 -13.07
CA ARG A 655 -49.11 2.68 -12.83
C ARG A 655 -48.77 3.25 -11.44
N LEU A 656 -48.10 2.52 -10.54
CA LEU A 656 -47.76 3.02 -9.20
C LEU A 656 -47.02 4.37 -9.27
N LEU A 657 -45.99 4.48 -10.10
CA LEU A 657 -45.22 5.72 -10.26
C LEU A 657 -46.10 6.86 -10.79
N ALA A 658 -47.00 6.58 -11.74
CA ALA A 658 -47.91 7.57 -12.28
C ALA A 658 -48.90 8.08 -11.23
N ASP A 659 -49.42 7.20 -10.38
CA ASP A 659 -50.35 7.57 -9.32
C ASP A 659 -49.67 8.41 -8.24
N VAL A 660 -48.42 8.01 -7.79
CA VAL A 660 -47.65 8.78 -6.81
C VAL A 660 -47.25 10.16 -7.37
N THR A 661 -46.79 10.24 -8.62
CA THR A 661 -46.40 11.54 -9.22
C THR A 661 -47.63 12.45 -9.46
N ARG A 662 -48.80 11.88 -9.81
CA ARG A 662 -50.03 12.62 -9.92
C ARG A 662 -50.45 13.20 -8.56
N THR A 663 -50.43 12.40 -7.51
CA THR A 663 -50.76 12.84 -6.14
C THR A 663 -49.84 13.96 -5.68
N LEU A 664 -48.53 13.86 -5.94
CA LEU A 664 -47.55 14.92 -5.66
C LEU A 664 -47.88 16.20 -6.43
N SER A 665 -48.25 16.09 -7.73
CA SER A 665 -48.63 17.24 -8.57
C SER A 665 -49.92 17.89 -8.10
N GLU A 666 -50.91 17.11 -7.65
CA GLU A 666 -52.19 17.60 -7.08
C GLU A 666 -51.96 18.36 -5.78
N GLN A 667 -50.91 18.05 -5.04
CA GLN A 667 -50.48 18.80 -3.86
C GLN A 667 -49.61 20.04 -4.21
N HIS A 668 -49.54 20.43 -5.47
CA HIS A 668 -48.85 21.63 -5.97
C HIS A 668 -47.37 21.67 -5.64
N VAL A 669 -46.69 20.50 -5.52
CA VAL A 669 -45.25 20.41 -5.33
C VAL A 669 -44.53 20.21 -6.68
N ASN A 670 -43.42 20.90 -6.87
CA ASN A 670 -42.59 20.80 -8.07
C ASN A 670 -41.54 19.73 -7.91
N ILE A 671 -41.68 18.59 -8.59
CA ILE A 671 -40.72 17.47 -8.53
C ILE A 671 -39.48 17.82 -9.33
N LEU A 672 -38.32 17.86 -8.68
CA LEU A 672 -37.03 18.11 -9.30
C LEU A 672 -36.32 16.83 -9.75
N SER A 673 -36.48 15.77 -8.98
CA SER A 673 -35.94 14.46 -9.33
C SER A 673 -36.79 13.33 -8.77
N ALA A 674 -36.81 12.22 -9.49
CA ALA A 674 -37.44 10.98 -9.07
C ALA A 674 -36.52 9.80 -9.44
N SER A 675 -36.32 8.88 -8.52
CA SER A 675 -35.65 7.61 -8.78
C SER A 675 -36.47 6.46 -8.24
N VAL A 676 -36.62 5.40 -9.02
CA VAL A 676 -37.41 4.23 -8.66
C VAL A 676 -36.55 2.98 -8.81
N SER A 677 -36.60 2.13 -7.81
CA SER A 677 -35.96 0.81 -7.84
C SER A 677 -36.92 -0.22 -7.30
N THR A 678 -37.04 -1.38 -7.96
CA THR A 678 -37.92 -2.47 -7.53
C THR A 678 -37.05 -3.66 -7.13
N SER A 679 -37.29 -4.20 -5.92
CA SER A 679 -36.61 -5.40 -5.44
C SER A 679 -37.20 -6.67 -6.08
N LYS A 680 -36.49 -7.81 -5.95
CA LYS A 680 -36.99 -9.12 -6.43
C LYS A 680 -38.27 -9.55 -5.75
N ASP A 681 -38.56 -9.03 -4.57
CA ASP A 681 -39.76 -9.31 -3.76
C ASP A 681 -40.92 -8.38 -4.09
N ARG A 682 -40.86 -7.68 -5.22
CA ARG A 682 -41.87 -6.71 -5.70
C ARG A 682 -42.07 -5.52 -4.75
N VAL A 683 -41.06 -5.15 -3.97
CA VAL A 683 -41.09 -3.90 -3.20
C VAL A 683 -40.47 -2.80 -4.07
N ALA A 684 -41.29 -1.79 -4.38
CA ALA A 684 -40.84 -0.60 -5.09
C ALA A 684 -40.45 0.48 -4.08
N ILE A 685 -39.20 0.94 -4.17
CA ILE A 685 -38.65 2.05 -3.41
C ILE A 685 -38.52 3.22 -4.37
N SER A 686 -39.29 4.27 -4.15
CA SER A 686 -39.29 5.50 -4.96
C SER A 686 -38.80 6.66 -4.11
N LYS A 687 -37.76 7.37 -4.58
CA LYS A 687 -37.23 8.59 -3.94
C LYS A 687 -37.60 9.79 -4.78
N PHE A 688 -38.18 10.79 -4.16
CA PHE A 688 -38.55 12.05 -4.81
C PHE A 688 -37.87 13.21 -4.10
N THR A 689 -37.35 14.15 -4.89
CA THR A 689 -36.88 15.45 -4.43
C THR A 689 -37.76 16.52 -5.05
N PHE A 690 -38.33 17.40 -4.23
CA PHE A 690 -39.16 18.50 -4.70
C PHE A 690 -38.95 19.78 -3.90
N GLU A 691 -39.36 20.91 -4.46
CA GLU A 691 -39.33 22.22 -3.82
C GLU A 691 -40.64 22.55 -3.15
N MET A 692 -40.56 23.15 -1.96
CA MET A 692 -41.68 23.58 -1.17
C MET A 692 -41.46 24.96 -0.56
N ALA A 693 -42.44 25.81 -0.62
CA ALA A 693 -42.41 27.17 -0.04
C ALA A 693 -42.92 27.22 1.41
N ASP A 694 -43.79 26.29 1.78
CA ASP A 694 -44.41 26.23 3.10
C ASP A 694 -44.24 24.85 3.72
N ALA A 695 -43.48 24.79 4.78
CA ALA A 695 -43.17 23.55 5.48
C ALA A 695 -44.40 22.94 6.21
N THR A 696 -45.40 23.75 6.55
CA THR A 696 -46.62 23.26 7.20
C THR A 696 -47.47 22.37 6.28
N HIS A 697 -47.26 22.47 4.96
CA HIS A 697 -47.91 21.66 3.93
C HIS A 697 -47.32 20.26 3.77
N LEU A 698 -46.11 20.03 4.32
CA LEU A 698 -45.38 18.78 4.12
C LEU A 698 -46.11 17.54 4.66
N ASP A 699 -46.71 17.67 5.84
CA ASP A 699 -47.47 16.55 6.45
C ASP A 699 -48.69 16.16 5.61
N SER A 700 -49.35 17.16 4.98
CA SER A 700 -50.41 16.94 4.03
C SER A 700 -49.97 16.16 2.79
N VAL A 701 -48.80 16.52 2.25
CA VAL A 701 -48.20 15.84 1.10
C VAL A 701 -47.85 14.38 1.44
N LEU A 702 -47.20 14.15 2.60
CA LEU A 702 -46.87 12.79 3.06
C LEU A 702 -48.15 11.94 3.29
N ALA A 703 -49.16 12.51 3.89
CA ALA A 703 -50.46 11.84 4.10
C ALA A 703 -51.16 11.50 2.77
N ALA A 704 -51.14 12.41 1.81
CA ALA A 704 -51.70 12.19 0.49
C ALA A 704 -51.00 11.07 -0.27
N VAL A 705 -49.69 11.05 -0.27
CA VAL A 705 -48.88 9.98 -0.92
C VAL A 705 -49.09 8.64 -0.20
N ARG A 706 -49.19 8.64 1.12
CA ARG A 706 -49.48 7.42 1.90
C ARG A 706 -50.84 6.81 1.58
N SER A 707 -51.82 7.63 1.11
CA SER A 707 -53.11 7.14 0.71
C SER A 707 -53.17 6.48 -0.67
N VAL A 708 -52.11 6.55 -1.44
CA VAL A 708 -52.05 5.89 -2.76
C VAL A 708 -52.08 4.38 -2.60
N GLU A 709 -52.95 3.71 -3.34
CA GLU A 709 -53.07 2.26 -3.28
C GLU A 709 -51.74 1.53 -3.54
N GLY A 710 -51.39 0.62 -2.63
CA GLY A 710 -50.11 -0.14 -2.68
C GLY A 710 -48.94 0.52 -1.95
N VAL A 711 -49.05 1.77 -1.52
CA VAL A 711 -48.05 2.42 -0.66
C VAL A 711 -48.31 2.02 0.79
N TYR A 712 -47.27 1.51 1.43
CA TYR A 712 -47.34 1.11 2.84
C TYR A 712 -46.50 2.00 3.77
N ASP A 713 -45.48 2.69 3.25
CA ASP A 713 -44.82 3.71 4.04
C ASP A 713 -44.28 4.87 3.18
N VAL A 714 -44.26 6.07 3.80
CA VAL A 714 -43.74 7.31 3.22
C VAL A 714 -43.06 8.10 4.33
N TYR A 715 -41.79 8.38 4.13
CA TYR A 715 -41.01 9.13 5.11
C TYR A 715 -39.96 10.04 4.45
N ARG A 716 -39.45 11.00 5.20
CA ARG A 716 -38.36 11.89 4.76
C ARG A 716 -37.02 11.14 4.85
N SER A 717 -36.25 11.17 3.77
CA SER A 717 -34.95 10.51 3.66
C SER A 717 -33.80 11.50 3.78
#